data_4e09d66d5f788e1ca31edad6853ec861
#
_entry.id   4e09d66d5f788e1ca31edad6853ec861
#
_cell.length_a   1.000
_cell.length_b   1.000
_cell.length_c   1.000
_cell.angle_alpha   90.00
_cell.angle_beta   90.00
_cell.angle_gamma   90.00
#
_symmetry.space_group_name_H-M   'P 1'
#
loop_
_entity.id
_entity.type
_entity.pdbx_description
1 polymer ?
#
loop_
_entity_poly.entity_id
_entity_poly.type
_entity_poly.pdbx_seq_one_letter_code
_entity_poly.pdbx_strand_id
1 'polypeptide(L)'
;MASKTDSASRDYSVIGTRPVRHDGVDKVTGHALYGADFSLAGQLYGKVLRSPHAHARILSIDLSNVLKHPEAKAVVTFEDFADSPRPSRAYAQGAPVTENILARDKVFYKGHPVVAVAATSPHVAEQLLSLIDVEYEVLPAVFKPQEAISPEAPILHDHWANEAMPDDTEGMGANVAAHEVYQQGNAEKGFETAAHVVEREFNTKSVHQGYIEPQNATAYWTPEGRLTLWCSSQGHFSVRDNTAEILGIPISAVKVVPMEIGGGFGGKIPPYLEPLAAVLSKKSGLPVKMYMDRTEVIQATGPTSGSHVKVKIGVSANGKIEAATANFKFESGAYPGAPLAGAAAAVFAPYAIDNVRIDGFDVVDNKPKTQAYRAPGAPIVAFAVESVLDDVASDLNMDPMDLRILNSAHEGQRRADGVINLRIGAEETMTAVKNHPHYNSPLGDSPSGKKRGRGVGMGFCRNNTGMACAIANVLPDGNVSLIEGSVDIGGSRTAIAQQFAEVLGIDVTEVHPYVGDTDTVGYTSVTGGSGVAFKSGWAAYTAAMDVKTQMIERAALLWDCSIDQVDYKNGRVFHISDPELSLSFKEIAGNMPETGGPIVGSANMNPGGSGGSYSANIIDVEVDMETGKIDILRVTAFQDAGTAIHPDYVEGQMQGGTVQGIGWALNEEFFMGSDGAILNTSLLDYRMPTSLDLPMIDPVIVEVPNPGHPFGVRGVGEANLSAPLAAVSNAAFRATGIRILDLPMSPDSVHSAIDKTS
;
A
#
# COMPACT_ATOMS: atom_id res chain seq x y z
N MET A 1 13.87 -15.06 25.31
CA MET A 1 14.43 -13.91 26.04
C MET A 1 15.19 -13.09 25.02
N ALA A 2 14.59 -12.03 24.49
CA ALA A 2 15.23 -11.16 23.52
C ALA A 2 16.33 -10.35 24.19
N SER A 3 17.51 -10.32 23.58
CA SER A 3 18.63 -9.49 24.02
C SER A 3 18.25 -8.01 23.78
N LYS A 4 18.15 -7.23 24.85
CA LYS A 4 18.08 -5.78 24.76
C LYS A 4 19.41 -5.26 24.18
N THR A 5 19.35 -4.81 22.92
CA THR A 5 20.43 -3.95 22.40
C THR A 5 20.27 -2.57 23.01
N ASP A 6 21.37 -1.98 23.47
CA ASP A 6 21.44 -0.65 24.09
C ASP A 6 20.88 0.47 23.20
N SER A 7 19.55 0.67 23.24
CA SER A 7 18.95 1.96 22.96
C SER A 7 18.84 2.69 24.28
N ALA A 8 19.28 3.95 24.34
CA ALA A 8 19.01 4.81 25.49
C ALA A 8 17.49 4.74 25.75
N SER A 9 17.07 3.98 26.76
CA SER A 9 15.67 3.72 27.08
C SER A 9 15.01 5.05 27.46
N ARG A 10 14.28 5.66 26.53
CA ARG A 10 13.29 6.64 26.92
C ARG A 10 12.24 5.83 27.70
N ASP A 11 12.04 6.15 28.99
CA ASP A 11 11.00 5.55 29.80
C ASP A 11 9.65 6.10 29.35
N TYR A 12 9.05 5.44 28.35
CA TYR A 12 7.65 5.71 27.95
C TYR A 12 6.71 4.96 28.90
N SER A 13 5.55 5.57 29.17
CA SER A 13 4.51 4.98 30.03
C SER A 13 3.43 4.26 29.22
N VAL A 14 3.15 4.72 28.00
CA VAL A 14 2.08 4.22 27.12
C VAL A 14 2.66 3.65 25.81
N ILE A 15 3.63 4.30 25.22
CA ILE A 15 4.31 3.84 24.01
C ILE A 15 5.07 2.54 24.32
N GLY A 16 4.99 1.56 23.41
CA GLY A 16 5.58 0.24 23.60
C GLY A 16 4.73 -0.73 24.41
N THR A 17 3.59 -0.28 24.94
CA THR A 17 2.60 -1.14 25.59
C THR A 17 1.67 -1.79 24.56
N ARG A 18 0.84 -2.75 24.99
CA ARG A 18 -0.04 -3.59 24.17
C ARG A 18 -1.52 -3.44 24.56
N PRO A 19 -2.12 -2.24 24.50
CA PRO A 19 -3.51 -2.04 24.86
C PRO A 19 -4.45 -2.76 23.88
N VAL A 20 -5.66 -3.09 24.34
CA VAL A 20 -6.70 -3.63 23.45
C VAL A 20 -7.11 -2.57 22.43
N ARG A 21 -7.33 -2.99 21.18
CA ARG A 21 -7.84 -2.10 20.12
C ARG A 21 -9.14 -1.45 20.49
N HIS A 22 -9.25 -0.14 20.26
CA HIS A 22 -10.47 0.61 20.51
C HIS A 22 -11.67 0.12 19.68
N ASP A 23 -11.43 -0.31 18.44
CA ASP A 23 -12.44 -0.83 17.52
C ASP A 23 -12.56 -2.37 17.53
N GLY A 24 -11.81 -3.04 18.40
CA GLY A 24 -11.70 -4.51 18.40
C GLY A 24 -13.00 -5.22 18.73
N VAL A 25 -13.74 -4.71 19.73
CA VAL A 25 -15.01 -5.30 20.19
C VAL A 25 -16.04 -5.27 19.06
N ASP A 26 -16.24 -4.13 18.42
CA ASP A 26 -17.22 -3.97 17.33
C ASP A 26 -16.89 -4.90 16.16
N LYS A 27 -15.60 -5.06 15.82
CA LYS A 27 -15.17 -5.95 14.73
C LYS A 27 -15.42 -7.42 15.02
N VAL A 28 -15.14 -7.91 16.23
CA VAL A 28 -15.31 -9.33 16.56
C VAL A 28 -16.74 -9.70 16.93
N THR A 29 -17.59 -8.73 17.24
CA THR A 29 -19.02 -8.94 17.55
C THR A 29 -19.95 -8.64 16.39
N GLY A 30 -19.42 -8.15 15.26
CA GLY A 30 -20.20 -7.82 14.07
C GLY A 30 -20.96 -6.49 14.15
N HIS A 31 -20.61 -5.61 15.06
CA HIS A 31 -21.20 -4.26 15.17
C HIS A 31 -20.46 -3.21 14.31
N ALA A 32 -19.23 -3.51 13.86
CA ALA A 32 -18.49 -2.64 12.96
C ALA A 32 -19.23 -2.51 11.61
N LEU A 33 -19.45 -1.26 11.17
CA LEU A 33 -20.20 -0.98 9.93
C LEU A 33 -19.25 -0.82 8.75
N TYR A 34 -19.22 -1.83 7.90
CA TYR A 34 -18.55 -1.75 6.60
C TYR A 34 -19.48 -1.13 5.55
N GLY A 35 -18.93 -0.68 4.43
CA GLY A 35 -19.72 0.03 3.44
C GLY A 35 -20.88 -0.79 2.85
N ALA A 36 -20.72 -2.12 2.74
CA ALA A 36 -21.80 -3.00 2.31
C ALA A 36 -22.93 -3.15 3.36
N ASP A 37 -22.66 -2.93 4.64
CA ASP A 37 -23.65 -3.03 5.72
C ASP A 37 -24.51 -1.76 5.83
N PHE A 38 -23.94 -0.60 5.42
CA PHE A 38 -24.64 0.67 5.47
C PHE A 38 -25.81 0.74 4.48
N SER A 39 -26.95 1.27 4.90
CA SER A 39 -28.11 1.43 4.02
C SER A 39 -28.96 2.64 4.39
N LEU A 40 -29.61 3.22 3.38
CA LEU A 40 -30.50 4.36 3.49
C LEU A 40 -31.93 3.95 3.10
N ALA A 41 -32.92 4.58 3.74
CA ALA A 41 -34.32 4.34 3.40
C ALA A 41 -34.61 4.73 1.94
N GLY A 42 -35.31 3.86 1.21
CA GLY A 42 -35.66 4.10 -0.19
C GLY A 42 -34.49 4.00 -1.18
N GLN A 43 -33.35 3.46 -0.77
CA GLN A 43 -32.19 3.32 -1.65
C GLN A 43 -32.45 2.40 -2.84
N LEU A 44 -31.82 2.75 -3.94
CA LEU A 44 -31.68 1.92 -5.13
C LEU A 44 -30.35 1.14 -5.10
N TYR A 45 -30.24 0.18 -6.00
CA TYR A 45 -29.04 -0.64 -6.17
C TYR A 45 -28.49 -0.46 -7.58
N GLY A 46 -27.20 -0.13 -7.66
CA GLY A 46 -26.50 0.05 -8.93
C GLY A 46 -25.69 -1.19 -9.33
N LYS A 47 -25.64 -1.47 -10.63
CA LYS A 47 -24.79 -2.49 -11.25
C LYS A 47 -24.16 -1.95 -12.52
N VAL A 48 -23.05 -2.59 -12.95
CA VAL A 48 -22.23 -2.11 -14.07
C VAL A 48 -22.15 -3.19 -15.16
N LEU A 49 -22.50 -2.82 -16.39
CA LEU A 49 -22.21 -3.62 -17.58
C LEU A 49 -20.74 -3.47 -17.93
N ARG A 50 -20.05 -4.60 -18.10
CA ARG A 50 -18.63 -4.66 -18.38
C ARG A 50 -18.34 -5.25 -19.74
N SER A 51 -17.26 -4.77 -20.38
CA SER A 51 -16.82 -5.25 -21.68
C SER A 51 -16.46 -6.75 -21.66
N PRO A 52 -16.94 -7.52 -22.65
CA PRO A 52 -16.52 -8.88 -22.89
C PRO A 52 -15.20 -8.96 -23.69
N HIS A 53 -14.67 -7.83 -24.16
CA HIS A 53 -13.49 -7.74 -25.02
C HIS A 53 -12.33 -7.06 -24.32
N ALA A 54 -11.13 -7.53 -24.59
CA ALA A 54 -9.89 -6.96 -24.07
C ALA A 54 -9.50 -5.65 -24.76
N HIS A 55 -9.84 -5.49 -26.04
CA HIS A 55 -9.63 -4.27 -26.81
C HIS A 55 -10.68 -4.17 -27.91
N ALA A 56 -11.53 -3.15 -27.86
CA ALA A 56 -12.55 -2.91 -28.88
C ALA A 56 -12.99 -1.45 -28.92
N ARG A 57 -13.44 -0.99 -30.08
CA ARG A 57 -14.21 0.26 -30.20
C ARG A 57 -15.67 0.00 -29.86
N ILE A 58 -16.29 0.93 -29.16
CA ILE A 58 -17.75 0.94 -28.95
C ILE A 58 -18.36 1.67 -30.15
N LEU A 59 -19.12 0.93 -30.98
CA LEU A 59 -19.78 1.51 -32.15
C LEU A 59 -21.14 2.10 -31.79
N SER A 60 -21.90 1.41 -30.94
CA SER A 60 -23.19 1.88 -30.45
C SER A 60 -23.57 1.24 -29.11
N ILE A 61 -24.41 1.93 -28.34
CA ILE A 61 -25.03 1.41 -27.09
C ILE A 61 -26.53 1.63 -27.21
N ASP A 62 -27.30 0.54 -27.32
CA ASP A 62 -28.78 0.60 -27.33
C ASP A 62 -29.35 0.40 -25.92
N LEU A 63 -29.90 1.47 -25.37
CA LEU A 63 -30.57 1.50 -24.06
C LEU A 63 -32.09 1.40 -24.14
N SER A 64 -32.67 1.25 -25.33
CA SER A 64 -34.11 1.42 -25.55
C SER A 64 -34.95 0.44 -24.71
N ASN A 65 -34.47 -0.78 -24.49
CA ASN A 65 -35.18 -1.80 -23.70
C ASN A 65 -35.08 -1.53 -22.19
N VAL A 66 -33.91 -1.08 -21.71
CA VAL A 66 -33.72 -0.69 -20.30
C VAL A 66 -34.59 0.51 -19.96
N LEU A 67 -34.57 1.55 -20.80
CA LEU A 67 -35.34 2.78 -20.56
C LEU A 67 -36.88 2.56 -20.54
N LYS A 68 -37.37 1.50 -21.15
CA LYS A 68 -38.81 1.11 -21.09
C LYS A 68 -39.13 0.29 -19.84
N HIS A 69 -38.13 -0.25 -19.14
CA HIS A 69 -38.39 -1.12 -18.01
C HIS A 69 -38.84 -0.31 -16.77
N PRO A 70 -39.96 -0.65 -16.13
CA PRO A 70 -40.58 0.19 -15.09
C PRO A 70 -39.73 0.33 -13.83
N GLU A 71 -38.83 -0.62 -13.56
CA GLU A 71 -37.96 -0.62 -12.41
C GLU A 71 -36.57 -0.05 -12.70
N ALA A 72 -36.23 0.31 -13.93
CA ALA A 72 -35.07 1.06 -14.28
C ALA A 72 -35.23 2.51 -13.81
N LYS A 73 -34.42 2.96 -12.85
CA LYS A 73 -34.56 4.30 -12.23
C LYS A 73 -33.53 5.29 -12.74
N ALA A 74 -32.36 4.82 -13.13
CA ALA A 74 -31.32 5.64 -13.76
C ALA A 74 -30.40 4.75 -14.61
N VAL A 75 -29.85 5.35 -15.66
CA VAL A 75 -28.81 4.75 -16.52
C VAL A 75 -27.73 5.80 -16.72
N VAL A 76 -26.46 5.38 -16.69
CA VAL A 76 -25.28 6.22 -16.86
C VAL A 76 -24.39 5.64 -17.94
N THR A 77 -24.01 6.48 -18.91
CA THR A 77 -23.01 6.21 -19.94
C THR A 77 -21.89 7.24 -19.85
N PHE A 78 -20.86 7.11 -20.68
CA PHE A 78 -19.78 8.11 -20.70
C PHE A 78 -20.26 9.53 -21.06
N GLU A 79 -21.38 9.67 -21.75
CA GLU A 79 -21.97 10.98 -22.06
C GLU A 79 -22.28 11.83 -20.80
N ASP A 80 -22.50 11.18 -19.67
CA ASP A 80 -22.68 11.85 -18.37
C ASP A 80 -21.36 12.47 -17.82
N PHE A 81 -20.22 12.15 -18.44
CA PHE A 81 -18.86 12.64 -18.10
C PHE A 81 -18.19 13.30 -19.31
N ALA A 82 -18.95 13.78 -20.29
CA ALA A 82 -18.46 14.22 -21.61
C ALA A 82 -17.39 15.32 -21.57
N ASP A 83 -17.39 16.18 -20.54
CA ASP A 83 -16.45 17.27 -20.38
C ASP A 83 -15.07 16.83 -19.83
N SER A 84 -14.92 15.55 -19.46
CA SER A 84 -13.66 15.05 -18.94
C SER A 84 -12.56 15.01 -20.02
N PRO A 85 -11.33 15.46 -19.71
CA PRO A 85 -10.22 15.37 -20.66
C PRO A 85 -9.84 13.91 -20.93
N ARG A 86 -9.25 13.65 -22.10
CA ARG A 86 -8.59 12.38 -22.37
C ARG A 86 -7.26 12.31 -21.61
N PRO A 87 -6.90 11.15 -21.04
CA PRO A 87 -5.62 11.01 -20.38
C PRO A 87 -4.47 11.13 -21.39
N SER A 88 -3.53 12.05 -21.14
CA SER A 88 -2.30 12.18 -21.91
C SER A 88 -1.28 11.11 -21.54
N ARG A 89 -0.23 10.96 -22.35
CA ARG A 89 0.92 10.09 -22.07
C ARG A 89 1.59 10.44 -20.72
N ALA A 90 1.75 11.74 -20.44
CA ALA A 90 2.36 12.24 -19.21
C ALA A 90 1.38 12.31 -18.02
N TYR A 91 0.35 11.47 -18.01
CA TYR A 91 -0.65 11.49 -16.95
C TYR A 91 -0.04 11.15 -15.60
N ALA A 92 -0.25 12.00 -14.61
CA ALA A 92 0.37 11.84 -13.29
C ALA A 92 -0.12 10.55 -12.59
N GLN A 93 0.81 9.81 -12.00
CA GLN A 93 0.48 8.65 -11.15
C GLN A 93 -0.47 9.09 -10.02
N GLY A 94 -1.60 8.40 -9.90
CA GLY A 94 -2.61 8.69 -8.87
C GLY A 94 -3.69 9.68 -9.25
N ALA A 95 -3.61 10.36 -10.42
CA ALA A 95 -4.71 11.18 -10.90
C ALA A 95 -5.92 10.31 -11.33
N PRO A 96 -7.15 10.80 -11.17
CA PRO A 96 -8.34 10.04 -11.53
C PRO A 96 -8.52 9.96 -13.05
N VAL A 97 -8.67 8.78 -13.59
CA VAL A 97 -8.94 8.55 -15.02
C VAL A 97 -10.42 8.28 -15.22
N THR A 98 -11.18 9.26 -15.71
CA THR A 98 -12.63 9.11 -15.94
C THR A 98 -12.95 7.96 -16.91
N GLU A 99 -12.12 7.77 -17.94
CA GLU A 99 -12.29 6.67 -18.89
C GLU A 99 -12.09 5.28 -18.26
N ASN A 100 -11.40 5.18 -17.12
CA ASN A 100 -11.30 3.93 -16.34
C ASN A 100 -12.54 3.69 -15.45
N ILE A 101 -13.29 4.76 -15.12
CA ILE A 101 -14.57 4.65 -14.39
C ILE A 101 -15.68 4.20 -15.34
N LEU A 102 -15.67 4.69 -16.58
CA LEU A 102 -16.59 4.29 -17.63
C LEU A 102 -15.96 4.54 -19.01
N ALA A 103 -15.99 3.53 -19.89
CA ALA A 103 -15.36 3.60 -21.20
C ALA A 103 -16.02 4.67 -22.08
N ARG A 104 -15.22 5.51 -22.75
CA ARG A 104 -15.69 6.57 -23.65
C ARG A 104 -16.10 6.01 -25.03
N ASP A 105 -15.12 5.60 -25.81
CA ASP A 105 -15.27 5.13 -27.18
C ASP A 105 -14.47 3.84 -27.46
N LYS A 106 -13.63 3.44 -26.51
CA LYS A 106 -12.86 2.20 -26.53
C LYS A 106 -12.89 1.50 -25.18
N VAL A 107 -12.90 0.19 -25.20
CA VAL A 107 -12.59 -0.65 -24.05
C VAL A 107 -11.17 -1.18 -24.19
N PHE A 108 -10.42 -1.20 -23.09
CA PHE A 108 -8.99 -1.50 -23.07
C PHE A 108 -8.64 -2.78 -22.31
N TYR A 109 -9.62 -3.37 -21.62
CA TYR A 109 -9.46 -4.66 -20.94
C TYR A 109 -10.81 -5.35 -20.79
N LYS A 110 -10.79 -6.66 -20.70
CA LYS A 110 -11.99 -7.46 -20.42
C LYS A 110 -12.44 -7.20 -18.99
N GLY A 111 -13.67 -6.72 -18.83
CA GLY A 111 -14.18 -6.21 -17.53
C GLY A 111 -14.21 -4.67 -17.42
N HIS A 112 -13.76 -3.93 -18.45
CA HIS A 112 -13.84 -2.46 -18.48
C HIS A 112 -15.30 -2.00 -18.36
N PRO A 113 -15.67 -1.10 -17.43
CA PRO A 113 -17.02 -0.60 -17.28
C PRO A 113 -17.52 0.14 -18.52
N VAL A 114 -18.76 -0.10 -18.94
CA VAL A 114 -19.37 0.51 -20.16
C VAL A 114 -20.65 1.26 -19.85
N VAL A 115 -21.56 0.69 -19.07
CA VAL A 115 -22.84 1.31 -18.67
C VAL A 115 -23.10 0.97 -17.21
N ALA A 116 -23.66 1.91 -16.45
CA ALA A 116 -24.17 1.64 -15.11
C ALA A 116 -25.67 1.88 -15.04
N VAL A 117 -26.39 1.04 -14.28
CA VAL A 117 -27.84 1.14 -14.09
C VAL A 117 -28.19 1.16 -12.60
N ALA A 118 -29.31 1.78 -12.24
CA ALA A 118 -29.89 1.71 -10.90
C ALA A 118 -31.33 1.20 -10.95
N ALA A 119 -31.64 0.27 -10.04
CA ALA A 119 -32.95 -0.35 -9.92
C ALA A 119 -33.36 -0.51 -8.44
N THR A 120 -34.62 -0.97 -8.24
CA THR A 120 -35.21 -1.14 -6.90
C THR A 120 -34.63 -2.29 -6.08
N SER A 121 -33.92 -3.22 -6.74
CA SER A 121 -33.17 -4.29 -6.06
C SER A 121 -31.90 -4.67 -6.82
N PRO A 122 -30.93 -5.32 -6.18
CA PRO A 122 -29.70 -5.80 -6.85
C PRO A 122 -30.01 -6.76 -8.00
N HIS A 123 -30.98 -7.64 -7.80
CA HIS A 123 -31.37 -8.63 -8.78
C HIS A 123 -32.00 -8.01 -10.05
N VAL A 124 -32.87 -7.02 -9.87
CA VAL A 124 -33.42 -6.27 -11.00
C VAL A 124 -32.32 -5.47 -11.71
N ALA A 125 -31.41 -4.84 -10.98
CA ALA A 125 -30.30 -4.12 -11.59
C ALA A 125 -29.45 -5.05 -12.48
N GLU A 126 -29.19 -6.28 -12.04
CA GLU A 126 -28.47 -7.28 -12.82
C GLU A 126 -29.24 -7.74 -14.05
N GLN A 127 -30.56 -7.96 -13.94
CA GLN A 127 -31.41 -8.27 -15.09
C GLN A 127 -31.40 -7.14 -16.12
N LEU A 128 -31.42 -5.89 -15.71
CA LEU A 128 -31.37 -4.74 -16.61
C LEU A 128 -30.11 -4.73 -17.48
N LEU A 129 -28.96 -5.20 -16.98
CA LEU A 129 -27.73 -5.29 -17.76
C LEU A 129 -27.89 -6.16 -19.00
N SER A 130 -28.69 -7.24 -18.92
CA SER A 130 -28.93 -8.14 -20.05
C SER A 130 -29.84 -7.54 -21.14
N LEU A 131 -30.49 -6.40 -20.87
CA LEU A 131 -31.32 -5.65 -21.82
C LEU A 131 -30.55 -4.57 -22.59
N ILE A 132 -29.29 -4.37 -22.27
CA ILE A 132 -28.40 -3.41 -22.93
C ILE A 132 -27.69 -4.13 -24.07
N ASP A 133 -27.77 -3.59 -25.28
CA ASP A 133 -27.07 -4.11 -26.43
C ASP A 133 -25.91 -3.14 -26.78
N VAL A 134 -24.70 -3.69 -26.91
CA VAL A 134 -23.51 -2.91 -27.24
C VAL A 134 -22.84 -3.54 -28.45
N GLU A 135 -22.69 -2.74 -29.50
CA GLU A 135 -21.98 -3.15 -30.72
C GLU A 135 -20.49 -2.77 -30.62
N TYR A 136 -19.63 -3.74 -30.86
CA TYR A 136 -18.19 -3.59 -30.75
C TYR A 136 -17.47 -3.89 -32.08
N GLU A 137 -16.43 -3.12 -32.38
CA GLU A 137 -15.38 -3.47 -33.34
C GLU A 137 -14.16 -3.99 -32.54
N VAL A 138 -13.94 -5.32 -32.57
CA VAL A 138 -12.81 -5.94 -31.84
C VAL A 138 -11.49 -5.58 -32.47
N LEU A 139 -10.53 -5.17 -31.64
CA LEU A 139 -9.19 -4.76 -32.02
C LEU A 139 -8.14 -5.76 -31.52
N PRO A 140 -6.94 -5.81 -32.13
CA PRO A 140 -5.82 -6.56 -31.59
C PRO A 140 -5.45 -6.07 -30.18
N ALA A 141 -5.07 -6.99 -29.29
CA ALA A 141 -4.70 -6.71 -27.91
C ALA A 141 -3.27 -7.20 -27.60
N VAL A 142 -2.62 -6.57 -26.61
CA VAL A 142 -1.28 -6.93 -26.12
C VAL A 142 -1.30 -7.01 -24.59
N PHE A 143 -0.62 -8.03 -24.02
CA PHE A 143 -0.74 -8.37 -22.59
C PHE A 143 0.59 -8.48 -21.85
N LYS A 144 1.73 -8.20 -22.49
CA LYS A 144 3.04 -8.26 -21.86
C LYS A 144 3.85 -7.00 -22.15
N PRO A 145 4.56 -6.45 -21.18
CA PRO A 145 5.29 -5.19 -21.38
C PRO A 145 6.39 -5.31 -22.44
N GLN A 146 7.03 -6.50 -22.58
CA GLN A 146 8.05 -6.73 -23.61
C GLN A 146 7.46 -6.72 -25.03
N GLU A 147 6.22 -7.18 -25.19
CA GLU A 147 5.49 -7.15 -26.47
C GLU A 147 4.91 -5.74 -26.72
N ALA A 148 4.34 -5.11 -25.69
CA ALA A 148 3.71 -3.80 -25.79
C ALA A 148 4.69 -2.65 -26.12
N ILE A 149 5.96 -2.79 -25.73
CA ILE A 149 7.01 -1.81 -26.00
C ILE A 149 7.53 -1.86 -27.45
N SER A 150 7.17 -2.91 -28.21
CA SER A 150 7.58 -3.07 -29.62
C SER A 150 6.91 -2.01 -30.51
N PRO A 151 7.64 -1.49 -31.54
CA PRO A 151 7.03 -0.63 -32.55
C PRO A 151 5.86 -1.25 -33.32
N GLU A 152 5.83 -2.58 -33.41
CA GLU A 152 4.79 -3.35 -34.11
C GLU A 152 3.57 -3.64 -33.22
N ALA A 153 3.62 -3.28 -31.92
CA ALA A 153 2.53 -3.55 -30.99
C ALA A 153 1.24 -2.79 -31.36
N PRO A 154 0.06 -3.39 -31.11
CA PRO A 154 -1.18 -2.65 -31.23
C PRO A 154 -1.17 -1.40 -30.37
N ILE A 155 -1.51 -0.25 -30.95
CA ILE A 155 -1.55 1.04 -30.23
C ILE A 155 -2.84 1.11 -29.42
N LEU A 156 -2.73 1.31 -28.10
CA LEU A 156 -3.89 1.46 -27.22
C LEU A 156 -4.53 2.84 -27.39
N HIS A 157 -3.74 3.88 -27.23
CA HIS A 157 -4.20 5.27 -27.22
C HIS A 157 -3.85 6.01 -28.52
N ASP A 158 -4.74 5.97 -29.52
CA ASP A 158 -4.50 6.57 -30.83
C ASP A 158 -4.21 8.09 -30.74
N HIS A 159 -4.81 8.77 -29.75
CA HIS A 159 -4.62 10.21 -29.54
C HIS A 159 -3.21 10.59 -29.08
N TRP A 160 -2.42 9.63 -28.57
CA TRP A 160 -1.01 9.87 -28.22
C TRP A 160 -0.09 9.99 -29.44
N ALA A 161 -0.57 9.69 -30.65
CA ALA A 161 0.23 9.79 -31.87
C ALA A 161 0.81 11.21 -32.11
N ASN A 162 0.17 12.24 -31.53
CA ASN A 162 0.61 13.63 -31.62
C ASN A 162 1.36 14.13 -30.37
N GLU A 163 1.57 13.27 -29.38
CA GLU A 163 2.31 13.60 -28.18
C GLU A 163 3.77 13.18 -28.31
N ALA A 164 4.69 13.92 -27.68
CA ALA A 164 6.09 13.55 -27.65
C ALA A 164 6.29 12.20 -26.95
N MET A 165 7.17 11.37 -27.50
CA MET A 165 7.65 10.17 -26.81
C MET A 165 8.54 10.58 -25.64
N PRO A 166 8.61 9.76 -24.58
CA PRO A 166 9.58 9.97 -23.51
C PRO A 166 11.02 9.97 -24.05
N ASP A 167 11.92 10.70 -23.37
CA ASP A 167 13.33 10.75 -23.75
C ASP A 167 13.97 9.34 -23.75
N ASP A 168 14.98 9.14 -24.59
CA ASP A 168 15.72 7.87 -24.72
C ASP A 168 14.85 6.63 -25.01
N THR A 169 13.75 6.80 -25.76
CA THR A 169 12.86 5.72 -26.21
C THR A 169 12.88 5.52 -27.74
N GLU A 170 13.96 5.91 -28.41
CA GLU A 170 14.11 5.73 -29.86
C GLU A 170 13.97 4.24 -30.26
N GLY A 171 13.12 3.96 -31.24
CA GLY A 171 12.84 2.60 -31.71
C GLY A 171 11.84 1.81 -30.85
N MET A 172 11.26 2.42 -29.82
CA MET A 172 10.18 1.82 -29.03
C MET A 172 8.80 2.19 -29.59
N GLY A 173 7.80 1.40 -29.25
CA GLY A 173 6.41 1.59 -29.66
C GLY A 173 5.66 2.66 -28.88
N ALA A 174 4.52 3.07 -29.42
CA ALA A 174 3.69 4.14 -28.88
C ALA A 174 3.06 3.87 -27.49
N ASN A 175 3.12 2.63 -26.99
CA ASN A 175 2.58 2.26 -25.68
C ASN A 175 3.53 2.57 -24.50
N VAL A 176 4.72 3.14 -24.75
CA VAL A 176 5.60 3.63 -23.68
C VAL A 176 5.04 4.95 -23.17
N ALA A 177 4.60 4.96 -21.92
CA ALA A 177 4.01 6.13 -21.29
C ALA A 177 5.07 7.03 -20.60
N ALA A 178 6.07 6.42 -19.96
CA ALA A 178 7.16 7.14 -19.30
C ALA A 178 8.47 6.34 -19.35
N HIS A 179 9.59 7.05 -19.32
CA HIS A 179 10.92 6.54 -19.06
C HIS A 179 11.57 7.40 -17.98
N GLU A 180 12.00 6.80 -16.90
CA GLU A 180 12.68 7.47 -15.79
C GLU A 180 14.10 6.91 -15.64
N VAL A 181 15.07 7.82 -15.55
CA VAL A 181 16.49 7.48 -15.38
C VAL A 181 17.00 8.04 -14.05
N TYR A 182 17.61 7.17 -13.25
CA TYR A 182 18.30 7.55 -12.03
C TYR A 182 19.75 7.11 -12.13
N GLN A 183 20.68 8.03 -11.85
CA GLN A 183 22.11 7.76 -12.00
C GLN A 183 22.92 8.39 -10.86
N GLN A 184 23.90 7.62 -10.39
CA GLN A 184 24.94 8.06 -9.48
C GLN A 184 26.28 7.50 -9.94
N GLY A 185 27.35 8.30 -9.93
CA GLY A 185 28.67 7.88 -10.39
C GLY A 185 28.70 7.47 -11.88
N ASN A 186 29.45 6.42 -12.20
CA ASN A 186 29.56 5.85 -13.54
C ASN A 186 29.59 4.32 -13.48
N ALA A 187 28.45 3.71 -13.76
CA ALA A 187 28.30 2.25 -13.68
C ALA A 187 29.20 1.50 -14.67
N GLU A 188 29.41 2.02 -15.90
CA GLU A 188 30.26 1.39 -16.91
C GLU A 188 31.71 1.26 -16.42
N LYS A 189 32.28 2.35 -15.88
CA LYS A 189 33.61 2.34 -15.29
C LYS A 189 33.70 1.42 -14.07
N GLY A 190 32.66 1.35 -13.25
CA GLY A 190 32.63 0.43 -12.13
C GLY A 190 32.64 -1.04 -12.56
N PHE A 191 31.98 -1.37 -13.66
CA PHE A 191 32.05 -2.73 -14.22
C PHE A 191 33.41 -3.07 -14.82
N GLU A 192 34.17 -2.12 -15.36
CA GLU A 192 35.53 -2.34 -15.86
C GLU A 192 36.50 -2.78 -14.75
N THR A 193 36.26 -2.35 -13.51
CA THR A 193 37.10 -2.65 -12.33
C THR A 193 36.60 -3.85 -11.53
N ALA A 194 35.38 -4.31 -11.77
CA ALA A 194 34.78 -5.43 -11.06
C ALA A 194 35.51 -6.75 -11.37
N ALA A 195 35.78 -7.54 -10.35
CA ALA A 195 36.41 -8.86 -10.48
C ALA A 195 35.37 -9.94 -10.90
N HIS A 196 34.14 -9.81 -10.45
CA HIS A 196 33.02 -10.68 -10.79
C HIS A 196 31.81 -9.84 -11.19
N VAL A 197 31.09 -10.28 -12.22
CA VAL A 197 29.89 -9.61 -12.70
C VAL A 197 28.81 -10.66 -12.91
N VAL A 198 27.67 -10.47 -12.28
CA VAL A 198 26.48 -11.29 -12.46
C VAL A 198 25.36 -10.45 -13.07
N GLU A 199 24.73 -10.97 -14.12
CA GLU A 199 23.61 -10.35 -14.81
C GLU A 199 22.48 -11.38 -14.96
N ARG A 200 21.24 -10.99 -14.61
CA ARG A 200 20.04 -11.83 -14.76
C ARG A 200 18.85 -10.99 -15.20
N GLU A 201 17.89 -11.69 -15.82
CA GLU A 201 16.59 -11.14 -16.20
C GLU A 201 15.49 -11.91 -15.46
N PHE A 202 14.51 -11.18 -14.92
CA PHE A 202 13.43 -11.71 -14.09
C PHE A 202 12.09 -11.26 -14.64
N ASN A 203 11.05 -12.09 -14.48
CA ASN A 203 9.69 -11.72 -14.81
C ASN A 203 8.78 -11.94 -13.60
N THR A 204 7.84 -11.02 -13.41
CA THR A 204 6.74 -11.21 -12.48
C THR A 204 5.42 -10.98 -13.20
N LYS A 205 4.39 -11.71 -12.81
CA LYS A 205 3.03 -11.47 -13.30
C LYS A 205 2.32 -10.46 -12.43
N SER A 206 1.26 -9.84 -12.97
CA SER A 206 0.34 -9.04 -12.18
C SER A 206 -0.32 -9.89 -11.10
N VAL A 207 -0.45 -9.34 -9.90
CA VAL A 207 -1.18 -9.96 -8.78
C VAL A 207 -2.16 -8.94 -8.17
N HIS A 208 -3.28 -9.44 -7.67
CA HIS A 208 -4.27 -8.63 -6.98
C HIS A 208 -3.91 -8.46 -5.50
N GLN A 209 -4.31 -7.35 -4.86
CA GLN A 209 -4.05 -7.08 -3.44
C GLN A 209 -4.74 -8.06 -2.48
N GLY A 210 -5.73 -8.81 -2.96
CA GLY A 210 -6.35 -9.89 -2.20
C GLY A 210 -7.19 -9.45 -0.99
N TYR A 211 -7.65 -8.18 -0.93
CA TYR A 211 -8.50 -7.72 0.16
C TYR A 211 -9.86 -8.45 0.15
N ILE A 212 -10.34 -8.81 1.35
CA ILE A 212 -11.55 -9.63 1.51
C ILE A 212 -12.82 -8.81 1.26
N GLU A 213 -12.89 -7.58 1.73
CA GLU A 213 -14.02 -6.69 1.49
C GLU A 213 -14.01 -6.13 0.07
N PRO A 214 -15.05 -6.40 -0.78
CA PRO A 214 -15.16 -5.80 -2.11
C PRO A 214 -15.32 -4.27 -2.06
N GLN A 215 -15.08 -3.59 -3.19
CA GLN A 215 -15.42 -2.19 -3.38
C GLN A 215 -16.92 -1.96 -3.19
N ASN A 216 -17.23 -0.85 -2.53
CA ASN A 216 -18.59 -0.43 -2.26
C ASN A 216 -18.68 1.10 -2.18
N ALA A 217 -19.84 1.63 -2.55
CA ALA A 217 -20.18 3.04 -2.39
C ALA A 217 -21.69 3.20 -2.24
N THR A 218 -22.11 4.06 -1.32
CA THR A 218 -23.49 4.56 -1.26
C THR A 218 -23.44 6.07 -1.48
N ALA A 219 -24.26 6.59 -2.40
CA ALA A 219 -24.30 7.99 -2.77
C ALA A 219 -25.70 8.56 -2.56
N TYR A 220 -25.76 9.80 -2.09
CA TYR A 220 -27.00 10.56 -2.02
C TYR A 220 -26.79 12.03 -2.30
N TRP A 221 -27.54 12.56 -3.26
CA TRP A 221 -27.63 14.00 -3.52
C TRP A 221 -28.82 14.59 -2.76
N THR A 222 -28.54 15.60 -1.94
CA THR A 222 -29.63 16.37 -1.32
C THR A 222 -30.31 17.27 -2.35
N PRO A 223 -31.56 17.68 -2.13
CA PRO A 223 -32.26 18.64 -3.02
C PRO A 223 -31.50 19.97 -3.18
N GLU A 224 -30.70 20.36 -2.20
CA GLU A 224 -29.87 21.57 -2.22
C GLU A 224 -28.61 21.40 -3.08
N GLY A 225 -28.39 20.24 -3.69
CA GLY A 225 -27.29 19.99 -4.60
C GLY A 225 -25.98 19.58 -3.93
N ARG A 226 -26.02 19.01 -2.73
CA ARG A 226 -24.87 18.45 -2.02
C ARG A 226 -24.83 16.93 -2.11
N LEU A 227 -23.67 16.37 -2.49
CA LEU A 227 -23.42 14.94 -2.52
C LEU A 227 -22.84 14.47 -1.19
N THR A 228 -23.40 13.39 -0.63
CA THR A 228 -22.74 12.61 0.42
C THR A 228 -22.44 11.20 -0.07
N LEU A 229 -21.22 10.74 0.16
CA LEU A 229 -20.74 9.40 -0.14
C LEU A 229 -20.39 8.67 1.15
N TRP A 230 -20.77 7.41 1.24
CA TRP A 230 -20.34 6.45 2.27
C TRP A 230 -19.60 5.33 1.56
N CYS A 231 -18.32 5.13 1.87
CA CYS A 231 -17.50 4.11 1.21
C CYS A 231 -16.38 3.58 2.11
N SER A 232 -15.94 2.36 1.81
CA SER A 232 -14.76 1.74 2.41
C SER A 232 -13.55 2.03 1.52
N SER A 233 -12.80 3.09 1.82
CA SER A 233 -11.62 3.53 1.08
C SER A 233 -10.42 3.74 1.99
N GLN A 234 -9.22 3.81 1.42
CA GLN A 234 -7.99 4.15 2.16
C GLN A 234 -7.81 5.65 2.37
N GLY A 235 -8.66 6.50 1.77
CA GLY A 235 -8.55 7.95 1.88
C GLY A 235 -9.81 8.66 1.42
N HIS A 236 -10.71 8.92 2.34
CA HIS A 236 -11.99 9.58 2.06
C HIS A 236 -11.82 11.01 1.51
N PHE A 237 -10.76 11.73 1.89
CA PHE A 237 -10.43 13.03 1.29
C PHE A 237 -10.03 12.88 -0.19
N SER A 238 -9.22 11.86 -0.52
CA SER A 238 -8.86 11.59 -1.92
C SER A 238 -10.07 11.15 -2.74
N VAL A 239 -10.97 10.34 -2.16
CA VAL A 239 -12.23 9.97 -2.81
C VAL A 239 -13.09 11.21 -3.08
N ARG A 240 -13.19 12.14 -2.11
CA ARG A 240 -13.88 13.43 -2.29
C ARG A 240 -13.32 14.21 -3.48
N ASP A 241 -12.01 14.43 -3.46
CA ASP A 241 -11.33 15.28 -4.44
C ASP A 241 -11.40 14.67 -5.84
N ASN A 242 -11.09 13.38 -5.97
CA ASN A 242 -11.15 12.66 -7.24
C ASN A 242 -12.58 12.56 -7.79
N THR A 243 -13.57 12.32 -6.92
CA THR A 243 -14.99 12.28 -7.36
C THR A 243 -15.45 13.66 -7.82
N ALA A 244 -15.07 14.72 -7.10
CA ALA A 244 -15.39 16.10 -7.50
C ALA A 244 -14.78 16.45 -8.85
N GLU A 245 -13.52 16.06 -9.09
CA GLU A 245 -12.81 16.25 -10.38
C GLU A 245 -13.51 15.49 -11.52
N ILE A 246 -13.79 14.19 -11.32
CA ILE A 246 -14.47 13.36 -12.33
C ILE A 246 -15.86 13.91 -12.69
N LEU A 247 -16.58 14.43 -11.70
CA LEU A 247 -17.93 15.01 -11.91
C LEU A 247 -17.91 16.46 -12.37
N GLY A 248 -16.74 17.13 -12.42
CA GLY A 248 -16.62 18.54 -12.77
C GLY A 248 -17.34 19.47 -11.80
N ILE A 249 -17.38 19.16 -10.49
CA ILE A 249 -18.08 19.92 -9.47
C ILE A 249 -17.12 20.45 -8.40
N PRO A 250 -17.50 21.51 -7.66
CA PRO A 250 -16.67 22.01 -6.56
C PRO A 250 -16.48 20.94 -5.46
N ILE A 251 -15.28 20.87 -4.90
CA ILE A 251 -14.96 19.97 -3.77
C ILE A 251 -15.91 20.18 -2.60
N SER A 252 -16.31 21.43 -2.33
CA SER A 252 -17.26 21.79 -1.25
C SER A 252 -18.66 21.21 -1.45
N ALA A 253 -19.01 20.76 -2.66
CA ALA A 253 -20.29 20.10 -2.92
C ALA A 253 -20.26 18.60 -2.54
N VAL A 254 -19.10 18.05 -2.16
CA VAL A 254 -18.95 16.62 -1.85
C VAL A 254 -18.53 16.43 -0.39
N LYS A 255 -19.26 15.60 0.32
CA LYS A 255 -18.92 15.05 1.64
C LYS A 255 -18.65 13.56 1.50
N VAL A 256 -17.58 13.06 2.12
CA VAL A 256 -17.31 11.62 2.21
C VAL A 256 -17.24 11.20 3.67
N VAL A 257 -18.04 10.20 4.02
CA VAL A 257 -18.10 9.57 5.34
C VAL A 257 -17.34 8.24 5.23
N PRO A 258 -16.21 8.09 5.93
CA PRO A 258 -15.47 6.84 5.90
C PRO A 258 -16.23 5.74 6.65
N MET A 259 -16.33 4.57 6.03
CA MET A 259 -16.82 3.35 6.67
C MET A 259 -15.63 2.53 7.18
N GLU A 260 -15.90 1.51 8.00
CA GLU A 260 -14.86 0.53 8.33
C GLU A 260 -14.34 -0.14 7.05
N ILE A 261 -13.08 -0.54 7.03
CA ILE A 261 -12.45 -1.10 5.84
C ILE A 261 -11.92 -2.51 6.09
N GLY A 262 -12.34 -3.46 5.26
CA GLY A 262 -11.96 -4.87 5.29
C GLY A 262 -10.75 -5.20 4.41
N GLY A 263 -9.66 -4.42 4.59
CA GLY A 263 -8.44 -4.52 3.79
C GLY A 263 -8.48 -3.62 2.55
N GLY A 264 -7.28 -3.29 2.06
CA GLY A 264 -7.13 -2.44 0.87
C GLY A 264 -5.78 -2.62 0.21
N PHE A 265 -4.71 -2.57 0.99
CA PHE A 265 -3.31 -2.80 0.58
C PHE A 265 -2.84 -1.96 -0.62
N GLY A 266 -3.52 -0.83 -0.88
CA GLY A 266 -3.31 0.05 -2.03
C GLY A 266 -4.45 0.02 -3.05
N GLY A 267 -5.19 -1.07 -3.16
CA GLY A 267 -6.27 -1.25 -4.14
C GLY A 267 -7.53 -0.42 -3.89
N LYS A 268 -7.70 0.17 -2.68
CA LYS A 268 -8.84 1.04 -2.34
C LYS A 268 -8.44 2.52 -2.19
N ILE A 269 -7.37 2.95 -2.86
CA ILE A 269 -6.98 4.37 -2.94
C ILE A 269 -7.82 5.12 -3.97
N PRO A 270 -7.92 4.67 -5.25
CA PRO A 270 -8.71 5.37 -6.25
C PRO A 270 -10.21 5.05 -6.10
N PRO A 271 -11.10 5.95 -6.54
CA PRO A 271 -12.51 5.64 -6.68
C PRO A 271 -12.75 4.67 -7.85
N TYR A 272 -13.77 3.82 -7.73
CA TYR A 272 -14.28 2.94 -8.79
C TYR A 272 -15.78 3.07 -8.96
N LEU A 273 -16.54 2.93 -7.88
CA LEU A 273 -18.00 2.96 -7.86
C LEU A 273 -18.57 4.31 -7.43
N GLU A 274 -17.79 5.10 -6.70
CA GLU A 274 -18.24 6.35 -6.07
C GLU A 274 -18.76 7.37 -7.11
N PRO A 275 -18.07 7.65 -8.23
CA PRO A 275 -18.59 8.54 -9.27
C PRO A 275 -19.83 8.01 -9.94
N LEU A 276 -19.92 6.68 -10.18
CA LEU A 276 -21.09 6.05 -10.80
C LEU A 276 -22.32 6.11 -9.89
N ALA A 277 -22.14 5.76 -8.61
CA ALA A 277 -23.20 5.86 -7.61
C ALA A 277 -23.69 7.32 -7.47
N ALA A 278 -22.77 8.30 -7.52
CA ALA A 278 -23.10 9.71 -7.47
C ALA A 278 -23.97 10.15 -8.66
N VAL A 279 -23.61 9.79 -9.89
CA VAL A 279 -24.40 10.15 -11.09
C VAL A 279 -25.75 9.44 -11.10
N LEU A 280 -25.79 8.13 -10.78
CA LEU A 280 -27.02 7.38 -10.66
C LEU A 280 -27.98 7.99 -9.61
N SER A 281 -27.44 8.40 -8.46
CA SER A 281 -28.21 9.08 -7.41
C SER A 281 -28.74 10.45 -7.88
N LYS A 282 -27.94 11.22 -8.60
CA LYS A 282 -28.35 12.51 -9.17
C LYS A 282 -29.50 12.36 -10.16
N LYS A 283 -29.41 11.37 -11.06
CA LYS A 283 -30.42 11.11 -12.10
C LYS A 283 -31.73 10.54 -11.53
N SER A 284 -31.65 9.70 -10.50
CA SER A 284 -32.84 9.09 -9.87
C SER A 284 -33.50 9.96 -8.79
N GLY A 285 -32.75 10.91 -8.20
CA GLY A 285 -33.19 11.67 -7.03
C GLY A 285 -33.26 10.85 -5.72
N LEU A 286 -32.70 9.64 -5.70
CA LEU A 286 -32.74 8.69 -4.58
C LEU A 286 -31.33 8.26 -4.19
N PRO A 287 -31.12 7.76 -2.96
CA PRO A 287 -29.87 7.13 -2.60
C PRO A 287 -29.57 5.93 -3.49
N VAL A 288 -28.32 5.75 -3.90
CA VAL A 288 -27.89 4.60 -4.70
C VAL A 288 -26.72 3.91 -4.02
N LYS A 289 -26.86 2.60 -3.78
CA LYS A 289 -25.84 1.72 -3.26
C LYS A 289 -25.27 0.85 -4.38
N MET A 290 -23.95 0.77 -4.46
CA MET A 290 -23.23 -0.10 -5.38
C MET A 290 -22.21 -0.92 -4.60
N TYR A 291 -22.00 -2.17 -5.01
CA TYR A 291 -20.92 -3.03 -4.53
C TYR A 291 -20.53 -4.03 -5.62
N MET A 292 -19.25 -4.34 -5.68
CA MET A 292 -18.71 -5.36 -6.58
C MET A 292 -18.87 -6.75 -5.97
N ASP A 293 -19.06 -7.76 -6.80
CA ASP A 293 -18.77 -9.14 -6.41
C ASP A 293 -17.27 -9.46 -6.54
N ARG A 294 -16.85 -10.67 -6.19
CA ARG A 294 -15.43 -11.04 -6.24
C ARG A 294 -14.87 -11.08 -7.65
N THR A 295 -15.64 -11.51 -8.61
CA THR A 295 -15.25 -11.53 -10.02
C THR A 295 -15.03 -10.11 -10.54
N GLU A 296 -15.95 -9.20 -10.25
CA GLU A 296 -15.82 -7.79 -10.61
C GLU A 296 -14.60 -7.13 -9.97
N VAL A 297 -14.32 -7.45 -8.70
CA VAL A 297 -13.13 -6.95 -8.00
C VAL A 297 -11.85 -7.34 -8.75
N ILE A 298 -11.68 -8.61 -9.09
CA ILE A 298 -10.46 -9.10 -9.77
C ILE A 298 -10.37 -8.61 -11.21
N GLN A 299 -11.50 -8.53 -11.93
CA GLN A 299 -11.53 -8.13 -13.35
C GLN A 299 -11.47 -6.63 -13.59
N ALA A 300 -11.90 -5.81 -12.64
CA ALA A 300 -12.12 -4.38 -12.89
C ALA A 300 -11.44 -3.44 -11.91
N THR A 301 -10.73 -3.96 -10.90
CA THR A 301 -9.84 -3.14 -10.07
C THR A 301 -8.39 -3.41 -10.42
N GLY A 302 -7.51 -2.46 -10.12
CA GLY A 302 -6.13 -2.56 -10.57
C GLY A 302 -5.30 -3.55 -9.76
N PRO A 303 -4.59 -4.47 -10.43
CA PRO A 303 -3.54 -5.28 -9.81
C PRO A 303 -2.27 -4.45 -9.58
N THR A 304 -1.25 -5.06 -8.96
CA THR A 304 0.13 -4.56 -9.10
C THR A 304 0.66 -4.82 -10.50
N SER A 305 1.71 -4.09 -10.89
CA SER A 305 2.36 -4.28 -12.18
C SER A 305 2.97 -5.67 -12.31
N GLY A 306 2.73 -6.34 -13.43
CA GLY A 306 3.64 -7.34 -13.94
C GLY A 306 4.91 -6.67 -14.49
N SER A 307 5.99 -7.42 -14.63
CA SER A 307 7.27 -6.79 -14.95
C SER A 307 8.23 -7.68 -15.70
N HIS A 308 9.15 -7.01 -16.40
CA HIS A 308 10.42 -7.59 -16.84
C HIS A 308 11.55 -6.74 -16.26
N VAL A 309 12.43 -7.36 -15.47
CA VAL A 309 13.50 -6.68 -14.73
C VAL A 309 14.84 -7.32 -15.07
N LYS A 310 15.78 -6.49 -15.51
CA LYS A 310 17.17 -6.89 -15.74
C LYS A 310 18.06 -6.23 -14.69
N VAL A 311 18.82 -7.02 -13.95
CA VAL A 311 19.76 -6.54 -12.93
C VAL A 311 21.15 -7.04 -13.26
N LYS A 312 22.14 -6.13 -13.14
CA LYS A 312 23.56 -6.44 -13.28
C LYS A 312 24.32 -5.86 -12.09
N ILE A 313 25.11 -6.67 -11.41
CA ILE A 313 25.92 -6.28 -10.25
C ILE A 313 27.37 -6.73 -10.51
N GLY A 314 28.29 -5.80 -10.33
CA GLY A 314 29.75 -6.04 -10.38
C GLY A 314 30.35 -5.87 -9.00
N VAL A 315 31.15 -6.82 -8.56
CA VAL A 315 31.84 -6.80 -7.27
C VAL A 315 33.35 -6.99 -7.42
N SER A 316 34.10 -6.44 -6.47
CA SER A 316 35.54 -6.72 -6.32
C SER A 316 35.78 -8.15 -5.80
N ALA A 317 37.03 -8.62 -5.82
CA ALA A 317 37.40 -9.96 -5.37
C ALA A 317 37.03 -10.25 -3.90
N ASN A 318 36.87 -9.22 -3.08
CA ASN A 318 36.45 -9.37 -1.68
C ASN A 318 34.93 -9.13 -1.46
N GLY A 319 34.16 -9.03 -2.53
CA GLY A 319 32.70 -8.91 -2.47
C GLY A 319 32.16 -7.48 -2.31
N LYS A 320 33.00 -6.43 -2.36
CA LYS A 320 32.50 -5.05 -2.36
C LYS A 320 31.84 -4.72 -3.68
N ILE A 321 30.63 -4.16 -3.67
CA ILE A 321 29.89 -3.76 -4.88
C ILE A 321 30.57 -2.53 -5.49
N GLU A 322 31.04 -2.64 -6.72
CA GLU A 322 31.70 -1.59 -7.49
C GLU A 322 30.72 -0.85 -8.39
N ALA A 323 29.74 -1.59 -8.96
CA ALA A 323 28.71 -1.02 -9.80
C ALA A 323 27.44 -1.87 -9.79
N ALA A 324 26.30 -1.23 -10.04
CA ALA A 324 25.03 -1.91 -10.26
C ALA A 324 24.18 -1.19 -11.30
N THR A 325 23.46 -1.96 -12.13
CA THR A 325 22.42 -1.43 -13.01
C THR A 325 21.13 -2.21 -12.85
N ALA A 326 20.01 -1.51 -13.01
CA ALA A 326 18.67 -2.10 -13.11
C ALA A 326 17.93 -1.48 -14.28
N ASN A 327 17.32 -2.33 -15.11
CA ASN A 327 16.42 -1.93 -16.17
C ASN A 327 15.10 -2.66 -15.95
N PHE A 328 14.00 -1.94 -15.76
CA PHE A 328 12.70 -2.54 -15.53
C PHE A 328 11.62 -1.96 -16.44
N LYS A 329 10.85 -2.84 -17.05
CA LYS A 329 9.67 -2.54 -17.85
C LYS A 329 8.47 -3.00 -17.03
N PHE A 330 7.68 -2.04 -16.57
CA PHE A 330 6.49 -2.31 -15.78
C PHE A 330 5.25 -2.11 -16.62
N GLU A 331 4.35 -3.08 -16.61
CA GLU A 331 3.01 -2.90 -17.14
C GLU A 331 2.20 -1.98 -16.24
N SER A 332 1.47 -1.05 -16.84
CA SER A 332 0.55 -0.14 -16.13
C SER A 332 -0.92 -0.45 -16.42
N GLY A 333 -1.18 -1.49 -17.21
CA GLY A 333 -2.52 -1.78 -17.68
C GLY A 333 -3.00 -0.73 -18.69
N ALA A 334 -4.29 -0.51 -18.74
CA ALA A 334 -4.92 0.34 -19.74
C ALA A 334 -4.49 1.83 -19.72
N TYR A 335 -3.94 2.32 -18.60
CA TYR A 335 -3.58 3.73 -18.41
C TYR A 335 -2.28 3.89 -17.64
N PRO A 336 -1.49 4.95 -17.87
CA PRO A 336 -0.22 5.20 -17.20
C PRO A 336 -0.30 5.18 -15.68
N GLY A 337 0.82 4.88 -15.02
CA GLY A 337 0.95 4.97 -13.57
C GLY A 337 1.65 3.78 -12.91
N ALA A 338 2.55 3.11 -13.64
CA ALA A 338 3.43 2.10 -13.05
C ALA A 338 4.32 2.71 -11.95
N PRO A 339 4.68 1.96 -10.89
CA PRO A 339 5.36 2.50 -9.70
C PRO A 339 6.88 2.67 -9.90
N LEU A 340 7.31 3.39 -10.96
CA LEU A 340 8.73 3.55 -11.34
C LEU A 340 9.56 4.18 -10.22
N ALA A 341 9.11 5.34 -9.69
CA ALA A 341 9.83 6.04 -8.63
C ALA A 341 9.94 5.22 -7.33
N GLY A 342 8.90 4.42 -7.01
CA GLY A 342 8.92 3.51 -5.86
C GLY A 342 9.94 2.38 -6.03
N ALA A 343 9.99 1.79 -7.20
CA ALA A 343 10.96 0.76 -7.57
C ALA A 343 12.40 1.31 -7.57
N ALA A 344 12.63 2.45 -8.20
CA ALA A 344 13.95 3.10 -8.25
C ALA A 344 14.48 3.47 -6.86
N ALA A 345 13.59 3.95 -5.97
CA ALA A 345 13.96 4.25 -4.59
C ALA A 345 14.32 2.99 -3.77
N ALA A 346 13.78 1.82 -4.15
CA ALA A 346 13.92 0.57 -3.38
C ALA A 346 15.02 -0.36 -3.90
N VAL A 347 15.28 -0.37 -5.20
CA VAL A 347 16.07 -1.42 -5.89
C VAL A 347 17.43 -1.67 -5.26
N PHE A 348 18.17 -0.64 -4.87
CA PHE A 348 19.48 -0.75 -4.22
C PHE A 348 19.52 -0.10 -2.84
N ALA A 349 18.38 0.29 -2.28
CA ALA A 349 18.32 1.01 -1.01
C ALA A 349 19.01 0.32 0.18
N PRO A 350 19.05 -1.03 0.30
CA PRO A 350 19.77 -1.69 1.38
C PRO A 350 21.30 -1.59 1.27
N TYR A 351 21.85 -1.11 0.15
CA TYR A 351 23.28 -1.22 -0.16
C TYR A 351 23.95 0.12 -0.45
N ALA A 352 25.21 0.22 -0.05
CA ALA A 352 26.09 1.34 -0.34
C ALA A 352 26.81 1.11 -1.68
N ILE A 353 26.35 1.77 -2.75
CA ILE A 353 26.87 1.63 -4.10
C ILE A 353 27.14 3.01 -4.69
N ASP A 354 28.37 3.27 -5.12
CA ASP A 354 28.75 4.58 -5.65
C ASP A 354 28.43 4.76 -7.14
N ASN A 355 28.37 3.66 -7.89
CA ASN A 355 28.16 3.67 -9.34
C ASN A 355 26.88 2.90 -9.70
N VAL A 356 25.81 3.64 -9.95
CA VAL A 356 24.47 3.08 -10.20
C VAL A 356 23.85 3.73 -11.41
N ARG A 357 23.18 2.92 -12.25
CA ARG A 357 22.21 3.40 -13.25
C ARG A 357 20.93 2.57 -13.18
N ILE A 358 19.80 3.25 -13.17
CA ILE A 358 18.45 2.66 -13.14
C ILE A 358 17.66 3.26 -14.31
N ASP A 359 17.12 2.41 -15.16
CA ASP A 359 16.21 2.77 -16.25
C ASP A 359 14.85 2.08 -16.01
N GLY A 360 13.79 2.87 -15.86
CA GLY A 360 12.43 2.39 -15.60
C GLY A 360 11.47 2.82 -16.70
N PHE A 361 10.70 1.88 -17.26
CA PHE A 361 9.71 2.13 -18.30
C PHE A 361 8.30 1.82 -17.80
N ASP A 362 7.38 2.76 -17.99
CA ASP A 362 5.94 2.61 -17.81
C ASP A 362 5.33 2.24 -19.16
N VAL A 363 4.70 1.07 -19.25
CA VAL A 363 4.21 0.51 -20.51
C VAL A 363 2.73 0.16 -20.37
N VAL A 364 1.86 0.80 -21.18
CA VAL A 364 0.42 0.46 -21.20
C VAL A 364 0.17 -0.83 -22.00
N ASP A 365 -0.78 -1.63 -21.51
CA ASP A 365 -1.22 -2.88 -22.11
C ASP A 365 -2.72 -3.14 -21.85
N ASN A 366 -3.27 -4.20 -22.44
CA ASN A 366 -4.71 -4.50 -22.36
C ASN A 366 -5.11 -5.26 -21.08
N LYS A 367 -4.78 -4.68 -19.91
CA LYS A 367 -5.15 -5.15 -18.57
C LYS A 367 -5.82 -4.05 -17.77
N PRO A 368 -6.49 -4.35 -16.64
CA PRO A 368 -6.95 -3.32 -15.73
C PRO A 368 -5.81 -2.38 -15.32
N LYS A 369 -6.10 -1.06 -15.25
CA LYS A 369 -5.10 -0.07 -14.82
C LYS A 369 -4.47 -0.47 -13.51
N THR A 370 -3.14 -0.61 -13.47
CA THR A 370 -2.43 -1.02 -12.26
C THR A 370 -2.61 -0.02 -11.12
N GLN A 371 -2.60 -0.54 -9.91
CA GLN A 371 -2.73 0.24 -8.69
C GLN A 371 -1.63 -0.14 -7.69
N ALA A 372 -1.52 0.67 -6.65
CA ALA A 372 -0.61 0.37 -5.57
C ALA A 372 -0.92 -1.00 -4.96
N TYR A 373 0.10 -1.78 -4.73
CA TYR A 373 0.06 -2.96 -3.87
C TYR A 373 1.23 -2.87 -2.89
N ARG A 374 0.93 -2.71 -1.63
CA ARG A 374 1.80 -2.72 -0.44
C ARG A 374 3.30 -2.67 -0.78
N ALA A 375 3.96 -1.50 -0.63
CA ALA A 375 5.30 -1.18 -1.12
C ALA A 375 5.43 -1.19 -2.67
N PRO A 376 4.66 -0.35 -3.42
CA PRO A 376 4.60 -0.41 -4.88
C PRO A 376 5.96 -0.43 -5.56
N GLY A 377 6.20 -1.46 -6.38
CA GLY A 377 7.45 -1.70 -7.11
C GLY A 377 8.57 -2.36 -6.30
N ALA A 378 8.64 -2.12 -4.98
CA ALA A 378 9.74 -2.60 -4.16
C ALA A 378 9.87 -4.14 -4.09
N PRO A 379 8.80 -4.94 -3.94
CA PRO A 379 8.92 -6.40 -3.93
C PRO A 379 9.49 -6.97 -5.23
N ILE A 380 9.09 -6.39 -6.37
CA ILE A 380 9.53 -6.81 -7.71
C ILE A 380 11.05 -6.64 -7.85
N VAL A 381 11.54 -5.45 -7.54
CA VAL A 381 12.98 -5.15 -7.70
C VAL A 381 13.83 -5.80 -6.61
N ALA A 382 13.29 -5.98 -5.40
CA ALA A 382 13.95 -6.72 -4.33
C ALA A 382 14.15 -8.20 -4.72
N PHE A 383 13.14 -8.85 -5.31
CA PHE A 383 13.27 -10.21 -5.85
C PHE A 383 14.46 -10.32 -6.79
N ALA A 384 14.59 -9.41 -7.75
CA ALA A 384 15.65 -9.44 -8.74
C ALA A 384 17.04 -9.18 -8.12
N VAL A 385 17.20 -8.12 -7.35
CA VAL A 385 18.50 -7.72 -6.75
C VAL A 385 18.99 -8.76 -5.75
N GLU A 386 18.12 -9.20 -4.86
CA GLU A 386 18.48 -10.15 -3.82
C GLU A 386 18.81 -11.55 -4.36
N SER A 387 18.21 -11.94 -5.50
CA SER A 387 18.55 -13.16 -6.21
C SER A 387 19.94 -13.05 -6.86
N VAL A 388 20.27 -11.92 -7.49
CA VAL A 388 21.60 -11.67 -8.07
C VAL A 388 22.68 -11.64 -6.98
N LEU A 389 22.40 -11.02 -5.84
CA LEU A 389 23.35 -10.98 -4.70
C LEU A 389 23.57 -12.37 -4.08
N ASP A 390 22.56 -13.24 -4.09
CA ASP A 390 22.73 -14.61 -3.63
C ASP A 390 23.57 -15.45 -4.61
N ASP A 391 23.45 -15.20 -5.93
CA ASP A 391 24.33 -15.76 -6.94
C ASP A 391 25.78 -15.29 -6.73
N VAL A 392 25.99 -13.98 -6.53
CA VAL A 392 27.33 -13.41 -6.22
C VAL A 392 27.94 -14.05 -4.97
N ALA A 393 27.15 -14.20 -3.90
CA ALA A 393 27.62 -14.86 -2.68
C ALA A 393 28.04 -16.32 -2.93
N SER A 394 27.28 -17.04 -3.77
CA SER A 394 27.61 -18.42 -4.18
C SER A 394 28.90 -18.48 -4.99
N ASP A 395 29.08 -17.60 -5.98
CA ASP A 395 30.25 -17.55 -6.86
C ASP A 395 31.53 -17.23 -6.08
N LEU A 396 31.43 -16.34 -5.06
CA LEU A 396 32.54 -16.00 -4.18
C LEU A 396 32.74 -16.99 -3.03
N ASN A 397 31.88 -18.00 -2.88
CA ASN A 397 31.82 -18.88 -1.72
C ASN A 397 31.79 -18.09 -0.39
N MET A 398 31.04 -17.01 -0.37
CA MET A 398 30.85 -16.11 0.77
C MET A 398 29.49 -16.37 1.42
N ASP A 399 29.42 -16.19 2.75
CA ASP A 399 28.13 -16.24 3.44
C ASP A 399 27.20 -15.13 2.91
N PRO A 400 25.92 -15.42 2.58
CA PRO A 400 25.01 -14.43 2.01
C PRO A 400 24.81 -13.19 2.87
N MET A 401 24.81 -13.32 4.20
CA MET A 401 24.65 -12.16 5.09
C MET A 401 25.95 -11.39 5.27
N ASP A 402 27.12 -12.05 5.22
CA ASP A 402 28.42 -11.35 5.26
C ASP A 402 28.59 -10.46 4.03
N LEU A 403 28.18 -10.92 2.84
CA LEU A 403 28.18 -10.11 1.62
C LEU A 403 27.28 -8.87 1.78
N ARG A 404 26.07 -9.05 2.35
CA ARG A 404 25.11 -7.96 2.55
C ARG A 404 25.58 -6.94 3.59
N ILE A 405 26.13 -7.41 4.72
CA ILE A 405 26.67 -6.55 5.78
C ILE A 405 27.86 -5.76 5.27
N LEU A 406 28.78 -6.39 4.51
CA LEU A 406 29.91 -5.72 3.87
C LEU A 406 29.51 -4.51 3.02
N ASN A 407 28.32 -4.60 2.40
CA ASN A 407 27.79 -3.61 1.47
C ASN A 407 26.60 -2.82 2.04
N SER A 408 26.35 -2.90 3.35
CA SER A 408 25.18 -2.26 3.97
C SER A 408 25.15 -0.75 3.72
N ALA A 409 23.96 -0.24 3.45
CA ALA A 409 23.70 1.20 3.44
C ALA A 409 23.90 1.80 4.83
N HIS A 410 24.32 3.06 4.90
CA HIS A 410 24.63 3.76 6.14
C HIS A 410 24.10 5.20 6.15
N GLU A 411 24.12 5.81 7.33
CA GLU A 411 23.80 7.22 7.52
C GLU A 411 24.72 8.12 6.70
N GLY A 412 24.17 9.20 6.14
CA GLY A 412 24.89 10.17 5.31
C GLY A 412 25.14 9.72 3.87
N GLN A 413 24.88 8.45 3.52
CA GLN A 413 25.01 7.97 2.16
C GLN A 413 23.91 8.56 1.27
N ARG A 414 24.31 8.97 0.05
CA ARG A 414 23.37 9.31 -1.02
C ARG A 414 22.96 8.05 -1.78
N ARG A 415 21.66 7.89 -2.02
CA ARG A 415 21.10 6.85 -2.87
C ARG A 415 20.99 7.32 -4.33
N ALA A 416 20.75 6.38 -5.25
CA ALA A 416 20.58 6.68 -6.67
C ALA A 416 19.38 7.61 -6.98
N ASP A 417 18.33 7.59 -6.16
CA ASP A 417 17.19 8.51 -6.23
C ASP A 417 17.49 9.92 -5.68
N GLY A 418 18.74 10.19 -5.31
CA GLY A 418 19.23 11.48 -4.82
C GLY A 418 19.01 11.73 -3.32
N VAL A 419 18.29 10.86 -2.63
CA VAL A 419 18.01 11.02 -1.19
C VAL A 419 19.26 10.68 -0.37
N ILE A 420 19.55 11.51 0.62
CA ILE A 420 20.60 11.25 1.61
C ILE A 420 19.95 10.54 2.80
N ASN A 421 20.50 9.38 3.15
CA ASN A 421 20.03 8.61 4.29
C ASN A 421 20.26 9.39 5.59
N LEU A 422 19.19 9.61 6.34
CA LEU A 422 19.29 9.97 7.77
C LEU A 422 19.74 8.72 8.56
N ARG A 423 19.61 8.74 9.89
CA ARG A 423 19.78 7.51 10.68
C ARG A 423 18.85 6.42 10.17
N ILE A 424 19.39 5.25 9.81
CA ILE A 424 18.66 4.10 9.23
C ILE A 424 19.09 2.82 9.95
N GLY A 425 18.25 1.81 9.89
CA GLY A 425 18.45 0.50 10.51
C GLY A 425 18.81 -0.63 9.53
N ALA A 426 19.48 -0.33 8.42
CA ALA A 426 19.86 -1.34 7.43
C ALA A 426 20.84 -2.37 8.02
N GLU A 427 21.94 -1.92 8.59
CA GLU A 427 23.00 -2.76 9.17
C GLU A 427 22.48 -3.50 10.41
N GLU A 428 21.70 -2.83 11.28
CA GLU A 428 21.11 -3.45 12.45
C GLU A 428 20.13 -4.58 12.08
N THR A 429 19.35 -4.39 11.01
CA THR A 429 18.44 -5.44 10.50
C THR A 429 19.26 -6.61 9.95
N MET A 430 20.28 -6.38 9.13
CA MET A 430 21.16 -7.43 8.61
C MET A 430 21.88 -8.18 9.73
N THR A 431 22.38 -7.46 10.73
CA THR A 431 23.06 -8.02 11.90
C THR A 431 22.10 -8.86 12.76
N ALA A 432 20.85 -8.41 12.91
CA ALA A 432 19.83 -9.18 13.62
C ALA A 432 19.54 -10.52 12.89
N VAL A 433 19.48 -10.52 11.57
CA VAL A 433 19.35 -11.75 10.76
C VAL A 433 20.52 -12.69 10.98
N LYS A 434 21.76 -12.19 10.83
CA LYS A 434 22.99 -12.98 10.94
C LYS A 434 23.13 -13.65 12.31
N ASN A 435 22.74 -12.95 13.37
CA ASN A 435 22.85 -13.42 14.76
C ASN A 435 21.64 -14.23 15.22
N HIS A 436 20.57 -14.32 14.42
CA HIS A 436 19.35 -15.03 14.86
C HIS A 436 19.56 -16.54 14.90
N PRO A 437 19.03 -17.26 15.91
CA PRO A 437 19.13 -18.72 16.00
C PRO A 437 18.59 -19.45 14.77
N HIS A 438 17.56 -18.92 14.10
CA HIS A 438 17.03 -19.51 12.86
C HIS A 438 18.12 -19.57 11.79
N TYR A 439 18.86 -18.47 11.56
CA TYR A 439 19.90 -18.41 10.53
C TYR A 439 21.00 -19.47 10.74
N ASN A 440 21.35 -19.71 11.98
CA ASN A 440 22.46 -20.60 12.37
C ASN A 440 22.03 -22.04 12.70
N SER A 441 20.71 -22.33 12.71
CA SER A 441 20.20 -23.68 13.02
C SER A 441 20.37 -24.65 11.84
N PRO A 442 20.55 -25.96 12.07
CA PRO A 442 20.56 -26.94 10.96
C PRO A 442 19.16 -27.05 10.31
N LEU A 443 19.14 -27.31 9.00
CA LEU A 443 17.90 -27.53 8.25
C LEU A 443 17.24 -28.89 8.55
N GLY A 444 17.96 -29.82 9.17
CA GLY A 444 17.55 -31.20 9.33
C GLY A 444 17.65 -32.01 8.04
N ASP A 445 17.41 -33.32 8.12
CA ASP A 445 17.51 -34.22 6.97
C ASP A 445 16.34 -34.03 6.01
N SER A 446 16.63 -34.08 4.71
CA SER A 446 15.61 -34.04 3.67
C SER A 446 14.97 -35.44 3.51
N PRO A 447 13.61 -35.52 3.41
CA PRO A 447 12.96 -36.78 3.04
C PRO A 447 13.39 -37.25 1.64
N SER A 448 13.21 -38.54 1.35
CA SER A 448 13.49 -39.09 0.03
C SER A 448 12.70 -38.36 -1.07
N GLY A 449 13.36 -37.97 -2.16
CA GLY A 449 12.74 -37.23 -3.26
C GLY A 449 12.56 -35.73 -3.02
N LYS A 450 12.91 -35.23 -1.81
CA LYS A 450 12.79 -33.82 -1.46
C LYS A 450 14.14 -33.21 -1.11
N LYS A 451 14.24 -31.87 -1.24
CA LYS A 451 15.45 -31.11 -0.87
C LYS A 451 15.06 -29.89 -0.04
N ARG A 452 15.86 -29.59 0.97
CA ARG A 452 15.67 -28.44 1.84
C ARG A 452 16.69 -27.35 1.56
N GLY A 453 16.25 -26.11 1.67
CA GLY A 453 17.11 -24.94 1.52
C GLY A 453 16.67 -23.81 2.44
N ARG A 454 17.65 -22.98 2.82
CA ARG A 454 17.43 -21.72 3.54
C ARG A 454 17.80 -20.57 2.66
N GLY A 455 16.88 -19.58 2.56
CA GLY A 455 17.11 -18.34 1.85
C GLY A 455 16.93 -17.14 2.74
N VAL A 456 17.63 -16.08 2.39
CA VAL A 456 17.46 -14.75 2.98
C VAL A 456 17.15 -13.74 1.88
N GLY A 457 16.41 -12.70 2.22
CA GLY A 457 16.16 -11.56 1.36
C GLY A 457 16.05 -10.31 2.21
N MET A 458 16.57 -9.19 1.67
CA MET A 458 16.39 -7.87 2.22
C MET A 458 15.26 -7.15 1.50
N GLY A 459 14.63 -6.23 2.20
CA GLY A 459 13.61 -5.35 1.64
C GLY A 459 13.75 -3.93 2.14
N PHE A 460 13.22 -3.01 1.36
CA PHE A 460 13.11 -1.61 1.71
C PHE A 460 11.77 -1.06 1.22
N CYS A 461 11.19 -0.19 2.03
CA CYS A 461 10.07 0.63 1.60
C CYS A 461 10.29 2.08 2.05
N ARG A 462 10.20 3.00 1.09
CA ARG A 462 10.18 4.43 1.39
C ARG A 462 8.89 4.74 2.16
N ASN A 463 9.01 5.37 3.33
CA ASN A 463 7.84 5.83 4.08
C ASN A 463 7.35 7.17 3.52
N ASN A 464 6.05 7.26 3.26
CA ASN A 464 5.44 8.51 2.82
C ASN A 464 5.08 9.38 4.02
N THR A 465 5.00 10.67 3.74
CA THR A 465 4.43 11.68 4.63
C THR A 465 3.13 12.21 4.04
N GLY A 466 2.77 13.41 4.39
CA GLY A 466 1.65 14.16 3.86
C GLY A 466 0.89 14.89 4.95
N MET A 467 -0.13 15.61 4.54
CA MET A 467 -0.96 16.37 5.47
C MET A 467 -1.71 15.48 6.45
N ALA A 468 -1.82 15.93 7.69
CA ALA A 468 -2.58 15.29 8.75
C ALA A 468 -3.20 16.35 9.66
N CYS A 469 -4.42 16.07 10.15
CA CYS A 469 -5.14 16.88 11.10
C CYS A 469 -5.60 16.01 12.28
N ALA A 470 -5.54 16.56 13.49
CA ALA A 470 -6.13 15.97 14.70
C ALA A 470 -6.83 17.05 15.52
N ILE A 471 -7.97 16.69 16.12
CA ILE A 471 -8.76 17.55 17.03
C ILE A 471 -9.06 16.73 18.27
N ALA A 472 -8.70 17.25 19.43
CA ALA A 472 -8.91 16.61 20.73
C ALA A 472 -9.86 17.43 21.59
N ASN A 473 -11.05 16.90 21.86
CA ASN A 473 -12.03 17.51 22.75
C ASN A 473 -11.90 16.87 24.14
N VAL A 474 -11.50 17.64 25.13
CA VAL A 474 -11.44 17.19 26.53
C VAL A 474 -12.85 17.24 27.13
N LEU A 475 -13.25 16.14 27.74
CA LEU A 475 -14.55 16.01 28.42
C LEU A 475 -14.40 16.27 29.93
N PRO A 476 -15.46 16.75 30.63
CA PRO A 476 -15.37 17.08 32.04
C PRO A 476 -15.03 15.93 32.99
N ASP A 477 -15.20 14.69 32.52
CA ASP A 477 -14.86 13.48 33.26
C ASP A 477 -13.39 13.03 33.07
N GLY A 478 -12.60 13.80 32.31
CA GLY A 478 -11.20 13.51 32.01
C GLY A 478 -10.97 12.61 30.80
N ASN A 479 -12.01 12.18 30.11
CA ASN A 479 -11.88 11.49 28.84
C ASN A 479 -11.59 12.48 27.69
N VAL A 480 -11.04 11.98 26.60
CA VAL A 480 -10.75 12.78 25.39
C VAL A 480 -11.36 12.13 24.16
N SER A 481 -12.18 12.87 23.42
CA SER A 481 -12.57 12.49 22.06
C SER A 481 -11.52 12.99 21.09
N LEU A 482 -10.77 12.06 20.50
CA LEU A 482 -9.69 12.36 19.53
C LEU A 482 -10.19 12.09 18.11
N ILE A 483 -10.44 13.15 17.33
CA ILE A 483 -10.88 13.06 15.95
C ILE A 483 -9.65 13.20 15.05
N GLU A 484 -9.45 12.22 14.15
CA GLU A 484 -8.35 12.23 13.19
C GLU A 484 -8.85 11.86 11.79
N GLY A 485 -8.07 12.15 10.75
CA GLY A 485 -8.52 11.99 9.36
C GLY A 485 -7.97 10.76 8.63
N SER A 486 -7.22 9.86 9.29
CA SER A 486 -6.68 8.67 8.63
C SER A 486 -7.62 7.48 8.78
N VAL A 487 -7.99 6.86 7.68
CA VAL A 487 -8.75 5.60 7.74
C VAL A 487 -7.90 4.50 8.38
N ASP A 488 -8.48 3.75 9.32
CA ASP A 488 -7.79 2.69 10.05
C ASP A 488 -7.90 1.34 9.34
N ILE A 489 -6.82 0.89 8.73
CA ILE A 489 -6.73 -0.42 8.06
C ILE A 489 -5.88 -1.45 8.79
N GLY A 490 -5.45 -1.17 10.03
CA GLY A 490 -4.56 -2.10 10.74
C GLY A 490 -4.36 -1.79 12.23
N GLY A 491 -5.26 -1.03 12.86
CA GLY A 491 -5.17 -0.63 14.26
C GLY A 491 -4.48 0.71 14.49
N SER A 492 -4.35 1.52 13.44
CA SER A 492 -3.64 2.80 13.51
C SER A 492 -4.26 3.79 14.50
N ARG A 493 -5.59 3.81 14.66
CA ARG A 493 -6.26 4.72 15.61
C ARG A 493 -5.83 4.48 17.05
N THR A 494 -5.59 3.24 17.47
CA THR A 494 -5.04 2.92 18.79
C THR A 494 -3.60 3.42 18.95
N ALA A 495 -2.75 3.23 17.94
CA ALA A 495 -1.38 3.74 17.97
C ALA A 495 -1.31 5.28 17.95
N ILE A 496 -2.26 5.96 17.31
CA ILE A 496 -2.42 7.42 17.36
C ILE A 496 -2.84 7.86 18.77
N ALA A 497 -3.82 7.16 19.39
CA ALA A 497 -4.26 7.41 20.76
C ALA A 497 -3.12 7.21 21.79
N GLN A 498 -2.24 6.18 21.61
CA GLN A 498 -1.09 5.99 22.47
C GLN A 498 -0.11 7.18 22.41
N GLN A 499 0.14 7.73 21.21
CA GLN A 499 1.03 8.88 21.06
C GLN A 499 0.43 10.15 21.70
N PHE A 500 -0.89 10.32 21.64
CA PHE A 500 -1.59 11.38 22.33
C PHE A 500 -1.51 11.20 23.86
N ALA A 501 -1.84 10.02 24.35
CA ALA A 501 -1.88 9.70 25.78
C ALA A 501 -0.50 9.82 26.43
N GLU A 502 0.57 9.42 25.75
CA GLU A 502 1.95 9.54 26.23
C GLU A 502 2.32 10.99 26.57
N VAL A 503 1.94 11.95 25.71
CA VAL A 503 2.21 13.38 25.93
C VAL A 503 1.53 13.88 27.22
N LEU A 504 0.31 13.44 27.44
CA LEU A 504 -0.49 13.89 28.58
C LEU A 504 -0.25 13.05 29.83
N GLY A 505 0.37 11.87 29.72
CA GLY A 505 0.55 10.95 30.85
C GLY A 505 -0.77 10.45 31.43
N ILE A 506 -1.76 10.21 30.56
CA ILE A 506 -3.07 9.64 30.89
C ILE A 506 -3.16 8.21 30.35
N ASP A 507 -4.15 7.44 30.83
CA ASP A 507 -4.37 6.09 30.31
C ASP A 507 -4.91 6.16 28.88
N VAL A 508 -4.44 5.26 28.01
CA VAL A 508 -4.89 5.20 26.63
C VAL A 508 -6.38 4.87 26.51
N THR A 509 -6.97 4.22 27.49
CA THR A 509 -8.42 3.91 27.55
C THR A 509 -9.28 5.15 27.82
N GLU A 510 -8.69 6.25 28.30
CA GLU A 510 -9.34 7.55 28.46
C GLU A 510 -9.37 8.36 27.15
N VAL A 511 -8.68 7.88 26.10
CA VAL A 511 -8.65 8.51 24.78
C VAL A 511 -9.52 7.71 23.82
N HIS A 512 -10.55 8.34 23.25
CA HIS A 512 -11.48 7.73 22.30
C HIS A 512 -11.21 8.22 20.88
N PRO A 513 -10.46 7.47 20.06
CA PRO A 513 -10.11 7.89 18.71
C PRO A 513 -11.26 7.61 17.72
N TYR A 514 -11.56 8.61 16.88
CA TYR A 514 -12.57 8.54 15.81
C TYR A 514 -11.96 8.97 14.48
N VAL A 515 -12.35 8.29 13.41
CA VAL A 515 -12.05 8.75 12.04
C VAL A 515 -13.15 9.72 11.61
N GLY A 516 -12.79 11.00 11.48
CA GLY A 516 -13.72 12.07 11.08
C GLY A 516 -14.06 12.00 9.59
N ASP A 517 -15.24 12.50 9.22
CA ASP A 517 -15.61 12.71 7.82
C ASP A 517 -14.96 13.98 7.25
N THR A 518 -15.11 14.22 5.95
CA THR A 518 -14.45 15.35 5.25
C THR A 518 -14.94 16.73 5.65
N ASP A 519 -15.99 16.84 6.49
CA ASP A 519 -16.49 18.10 7.03
C ASP A 519 -16.07 18.34 8.49
N THR A 520 -15.73 17.27 9.23
CA THR A 520 -15.52 17.32 10.68
C THR A 520 -14.07 17.41 11.10
N VAL A 521 -13.14 17.04 10.22
CA VAL A 521 -11.70 17.13 10.46
C VAL A 521 -11.00 17.72 9.23
N GLY A 522 -9.83 18.32 9.42
CA GLY A 522 -9.04 18.90 8.32
C GLY A 522 -8.47 17.82 7.38
N TYR A 523 -8.06 18.24 6.19
CA TYR A 523 -7.53 17.36 5.17
C TYR A 523 -6.44 16.45 5.72
N THR A 524 -6.60 15.17 5.47
CA THR A 524 -5.60 14.15 5.81
C THR A 524 -5.34 13.28 4.60
N SER A 525 -4.05 13.12 4.26
CA SER A 525 -3.61 12.30 3.13
C SER A 525 -3.96 10.83 3.36
N VAL A 526 -4.08 10.06 2.28
CA VAL A 526 -4.47 8.64 2.30
C VAL A 526 -3.68 7.80 3.31
N THR A 527 -4.31 6.77 3.83
CA THR A 527 -3.65 5.68 4.57
C THR A 527 -2.92 4.80 3.57
N GLY A 528 -1.65 5.12 3.35
CA GLY A 528 -0.77 4.47 2.38
C GLY A 528 0.67 4.92 2.58
N GLY A 529 1.61 4.22 1.93
CA GLY A 529 3.04 4.51 2.04
C GLY A 529 3.58 4.42 3.46
N SER A 530 2.95 3.63 4.32
CA SER A 530 3.34 3.41 5.73
C SER A 530 3.43 4.70 6.58
N GLY A 531 2.69 5.75 6.20
CA GLY A 531 2.85 7.09 6.77
C GLY A 531 1.97 7.43 7.98
N VAL A 532 0.94 6.61 8.33
CA VAL A 532 -0.09 7.00 9.30
C VAL A 532 0.47 7.17 10.71
N ALA A 533 1.19 6.18 11.24
CA ALA A 533 1.76 6.26 12.58
C ALA A 533 2.74 7.44 12.71
N PHE A 534 3.42 7.83 11.62
CA PHE A 534 4.30 8.98 11.54
C PHE A 534 3.50 10.29 11.51
N LYS A 535 2.71 10.54 10.46
CA LYS A 535 2.05 11.85 10.25
C LYS A 535 0.88 12.11 11.17
N SER A 536 -0.05 11.12 11.32
CA SER A 536 -1.25 11.30 12.16
C SER A 536 -0.91 11.13 13.64
N GLY A 537 0.06 10.26 13.96
CA GLY A 537 0.63 10.19 15.30
C GLY A 537 1.30 11.49 15.72
N TRP A 538 2.03 12.15 14.81
CA TRP A 538 2.62 13.48 15.09
C TRP A 538 1.55 14.57 15.22
N ALA A 539 0.49 14.51 14.41
CA ALA A 539 -0.64 15.42 14.59
C ALA A 539 -1.31 15.24 15.96
N ALA A 540 -1.50 13.99 16.40
CA ALA A 540 -2.00 13.68 17.74
C ALA A 540 -1.05 14.17 18.86
N TYR A 541 0.26 13.96 18.71
CA TYR A 541 1.27 14.54 19.62
C TYR A 541 1.12 16.05 19.73
N THR A 542 1.00 16.76 18.62
CA THR A 542 0.90 18.22 18.60
C THR A 542 -0.42 18.70 19.19
N ALA A 543 -1.54 18.03 18.91
CA ALA A 543 -2.84 18.33 19.54
C ALA A 543 -2.80 18.08 21.06
N ALA A 544 -2.08 17.06 21.53
CA ALA A 544 -1.86 16.81 22.95
C ALA A 544 -1.01 17.90 23.62
N MET A 545 0.00 18.41 22.92
CA MET A 545 0.80 19.55 23.40
C MET A 545 -0.04 20.82 23.53
N ASP A 546 -0.99 21.05 22.60
CA ASP A 546 -1.93 22.16 22.69
C ASP A 546 -2.88 21.99 23.91
N VAL A 547 -3.46 20.78 24.11
CA VAL A 547 -4.23 20.46 25.32
C VAL A 547 -3.40 20.71 26.59
N LYS A 548 -2.16 20.23 26.63
CA LYS A 548 -1.25 20.42 27.76
C LYS A 548 -1.05 21.91 28.08
N THR A 549 -0.84 22.73 27.08
CA THR A 549 -0.71 24.19 27.22
C THR A 549 -1.96 24.81 27.84
N GLN A 550 -3.13 24.46 27.31
CA GLN A 550 -4.40 24.94 27.83
C GLN A 550 -4.64 24.48 29.29
N MET A 551 -4.26 23.24 29.64
CA MET A 551 -4.37 22.76 31.04
C MET A 551 -3.51 23.59 32.01
N ILE A 552 -2.29 23.97 31.61
CA ILE A 552 -1.41 24.87 32.37
C ILE A 552 -2.06 26.24 32.54
N GLU A 553 -2.60 26.82 31.47
CA GLU A 553 -3.29 28.11 31.51
C GLU A 553 -4.50 28.10 32.44
N ARG A 554 -5.31 27.02 32.44
CA ARG A 554 -6.46 26.85 33.30
C ARG A 554 -6.07 26.74 34.79
N ALA A 555 -4.99 26.01 35.09
CA ALA A 555 -4.49 25.90 36.44
C ALA A 555 -3.92 27.24 36.96
N ALA A 556 -3.19 27.97 36.12
CA ALA A 556 -2.69 29.31 36.46
C ALA A 556 -3.84 30.27 36.79
N LEU A 557 -4.96 30.19 36.02
CA LEU A 557 -6.16 30.97 36.30
C LEU A 557 -6.82 30.57 37.63
N LEU A 558 -6.94 29.28 37.93
CA LEU A 558 -7.50 28.77 39.17
C LEU A 558 -6.70 29.20 40.41
N TRP A 559 -5.38 29.25 40.29
CA TRP A 559 -4.46 29.56 41.38
C TRP A 559 -4.07 31.03 41.46
N ASP A 560 -4.64 31.87 40.60
CA ASP A 560 -4.33 33.31 40.47
C ASP A 560 -2.81 33.58 40.44
N CYS A 561 -2.12 32.83 39.57
CA CYS A 561 -0.66 32.89 39.40
C CYS A 561 -0.26 33.05 37.94
N SER A 562 1.04 33.32 37.69
CA SER A 562 1.56 33.42 36.32
C SER A 562 1.75 32.03 35.72
N ILE A 563 1.58 31.88 34.38
CA ILE A 563 1.70 30.62 33.63
C ILE A 563 3.09 29.99 33.84
N ASP A 564 4.14 30.80 33.95
CA ASP A 564 5.51 30.31 34.16
C ASP A 564 5.75 29.71 35.56
N GLN A 565 4.81 29.84 36.48
CA GLN A 565 4.83 29.19 37.78
C GLN A 565 4.12 27.82 37.80
N VAL A 566 3.53 27.43 36.68
CA VAL A 566 2.80 26.16 36.52
C VAL A 566 3.49 25.25 35.54
N ASP A 567 3.60 23.97 35.86
CA ASP A 567 4.11 22.95 34.96
C ASP A 567 3.17 21.72 34.90
N TYR A 568 3.35 20.90 33.91
CA TYR A 568 2.54 19.69 33.67
C TYR A 568 3.45 18.46 33.50
N LYS A 569 3.24 17.44 34.29
CA LYS A 569 3.97 16.17 34.19
C LYS A 569 3.10 15.00 34.64
N ASN A 570 3.18 13.88 33.89
CA ASN A 570 2.55 12.61 34.25
C ASN A 570 1.06 12.74 34.65
N GLY A 571 0.24 13.38 33.82
CA GLY A 571 -1.20 13.52 34.05
C GLY A 571 -1.58 14.51 35.13
N ARG A 572 -0.65 15.37 35.56
CA ARG A 572 -0.90 16.34 36.60
C ARG A 572 -0.35 17.72 36.25
N VAL A 573 -1.14 18.75 36.55
CA VAL A 573 -0.69 20.13 36.57
C VAL A 573 -0.31 20.47 37.99
N PHE A 574 0.77 21.21 38.20
CA PHE A 574 1.25 21.59 39.53
C PHE A 574 1.95 22.94 39.51
N HIS A 575 1.88 23.66 40.65
CA HIS A 575 2.65 24.88 40.84
C HIS A 575 4.10 24.54 41.21
N ILE A 576 5.08 25.18 40.55
CA ILE A 576 6.50 24.83 40.66
C ILE A 576 7.04 25.00 42.08
N SER A 577 6.57 26.03 42.81
CA SER A 577 7.07 26.38 44.13
C SER A 577 6.12 26.01 45.27
N ASP A 578 4.89 25.55 44.98
CA ASP A 578 3.89 25.19 46.00
C ASP A 578 3.33 23.80 45.73
N PRO A 579 3.82 22.74 46.40
CA PRO A 579 3.41 21.37 46.18
C PRO A 579 1.97 21.06 46.60
N GLU A 580 1.29 21.93 47.35
CA GLU A 580 -0.14 21.78 47.70
C GLU A 580 -1.05 22.13 46.52
N LEU A 581 -0.57 22.97 45.59
CA LEU A 581 -1.27 23.34 44.37
C LEU A 581 -0.95 22.33 43.25
N SER A 582 -1.69 21.23 43.23
CA SER A 582 -1.57 20.19 42.23
C SER A 582 -2.92 19.56 41.92
N LEU A 583 -3.27 19.47 40.65
CA LEU A 583 -4.52 18.87 40.14
C LEU A 583 -4.18 17.83 39.06
N SER A 584 -4.92 16.72 39.04
CA SER A 584 -4.90 15.76 37.96
C SER A 584 -5.50 16.32 36.68
N PHE A 585 -5.23 15.68 35.53
CA PHE A 585 -5.86 15.99 34.26
C PHE A 585 -7.40 16.05 34.39
N LYS A 586 -7.97 15.04 35.03
CA LYS A 586 -9.42 14.93 35.29
C LYS A 586 -9.96 16.07 36.15
N GLU A 587 -9.24 16.47 37.22
CA GLU A 587 -9.67 17.54 38.08
C GLU A 587 -9.69 18.90 37.36
N ILE A 588 -8.68 19.19 36.53
CA ILE A 588 -8.67 20.40 35.67
C ILE A 588 -9.80 20.31 34.63
N ALA A 589 -10.00 19.17 33.98
CA ALA A 589 -11.09 18.99 33.03
C ALA A 589 -12.46 19.26 33.68
N GLY A 590 -12.67 18.82 34.93
CA GLY A 590 -13.88 19.10 35.68
C GLY A 590 -14.13 20.60 36.00
N ASN A 591 -13.05 21.38 36.04
CA ASN A 591 -13.12 22.84 36.31
C ASN A 591 -13.25 23.71 35.05
N MET A 592 -13.44 23.12 33.86
CA MET A 592 -13.61 23.88 32.60
C MET A 592 -14.67 24.99 32.66
N PRO A 593 -15.88 24.80 33.26
CA PRO A 593 -16.89 25.85 33.32
C PRO A 593 -16.41 27.10 34.06
N GLU A 594 -15.55 26.94 35.07
CA GLU A 594 -15.05 28.02 35.93
C GLU A 594 -13.77 28.67 35.37
N THR A 595 -13.14 28.03 34.41
CA THR A 595 -11.81 28.43 33.90
C THR A 595 -11.80 28.91 32.44
N GLY A 596 -12.98 29.19 31.87
CA GLY A 596 -13.12 29.78 30.55
C GLY A 596 -13.70 28.85 29.48
N GLY A 597 -14.32 27.72 29.87
CA GLY A 597 -15.07 26.84 29.00
C GLY A 597 -14.26 25.66 28.39
N PRO A 598 -14.72 25.05 27.31
CA PRO A 598 -14.16 23.84 26.77
C PRO A 598 -12.64 23.92 26.44
N ILE A 599 -11.92 22.82 26.64
CA ILE A 599 -10.54 22.64 26.20
C ILE A 599 -10.53 21.80 24.92
N VAL A 600 -10.01 22.39 23.85
CA VAL A 600 -9.94 21.76 22.54
C VAL A 600 -8.53 21.94 22.01
N GLY A 601 -7.79 20.83 21.92
CA GLY A 601 -6.49 20.84 21.25
C GLY A 601 -6.63 20.53 19.77
N SER A 602 -5.79 21.14 18.93
CA SER A 602 -5.82 20.94 17.49
C SER A 602 -4.43 20.94 16.88
N ALA A 603 -4.29 20.21 15.76
CA ALA A 603 -3.08 20.20 14.97
C ALA A 603 -3.39 20.06 13.49
N ASN A 604 -2.71 20.88 12.69
CA ASN A 604 -2.70 20.79 11.22
C ASN A 604 -1.25 20.80 10.77
N MET A 605 -0.81 19.77 10.06
CA MET A 605 0.59 19.64 9.72
C MET A 605 0.85 18.88 8.42
N ASN A 606 2.05 19.07 7.89
CA ASN A 606 2.58 18.34 6.76
C ASN A 606 4.06 18.01 7.05
N PRO A 607 4.34 17.01 7.90
CA PRO A 607 5.68 16.72 8.34
C PRO A 607 6.51 16.07 7.23
N GLY A 608 7.81 16.39 7.19
CA GLY A 608 8.82 15.72 6.38
C GLY A 608 9.69 14.77 7.21
N GLY A 609 10.63 14.07 6.55
CA GLY A 609 11.65 13.29 7.25
C GLY A 609 11.21 11.87 7.69
N SER A 610 10.18 11.31 7.07
CA SER A 610 9.73 9.93 7.37
C SER A 610 10.79 8.86 7.09
N GLY A 611 11.71 9.12 6.15
CA GLY A 611 12.77 8.17 5.76
C GLY A 611 12.23 6.93 5.09
N GLY A 612 12.68 5.76 5.52
CA GLY A 612 12.24 4.46 5.06
C GLY A 612 12.45 3.39 6.12
N SER A 613 11.87 2.23 5.88
CA SER A 613 12.01 1.05 6.73
C SER A 613 12.71 -0.06 5.98
N TYR A 614 13.63 -0.74 6.66
CA TYR A 614 14.33 -1.92 6.18
C TYR A 614 13.70 -3.16 6.76
N SER A 615 13.61 -4.21 5.96
CA SER A 615 13.10 -5.51 6.38
C SER A 615 13.97 -6.63 5.88
N ALA A 616 13.83 -7.81 6.46
CA ALA A 616 14.47 -9.03 6.00
C ALA A 616 13.61 -10.24 6.35
N ASN A 617 13.79 -11.32 5.60
CA ASN A 617 13.23 -12.61 5.94
C ASN A 617 14.27 -13.71 5.89
N ILE A 618 14.19 -14.66 6.84
CA ILE A 618 14.82 -15.98 6.74
C ILE A 618 13.69 -16.97 6.47
N ILE A 619 13.80 -17.72 5.39
CA ILE A 619 12.79 -18.73 5.02
C ILE A 619 13.47 -20.07 4.74
N ASP A 620 12.97 -21.12 5.39
CA ASP A 620 13.33 -22.50 5.11
C ASP A 620 12.24 -23.14 4.25
N VAL A 621 12.64 -23.80 3.18
CA VAL A 621 11.74 -24.51 2.26
C VAL A 621 12.11 -25.97 2.13
N GLU A 622 11.12 -26.78 1.73
CA GLU A 622 11.29 -28.12 1.24
C GLU A 622 10.72 -28.20 -0.19
N VAL A 623 11.55 -28.55 -1.15
CA VAL A 623 11.18 -28.67 -2.56
C VAL A 623 11.01 -30.15 -2.90
N ASP A 624 9.85 -30.53 -3.37
CA ASP A 624 9.57 -31.85 -3.92
C ASP A 624 10.10 -31.90 -5.36
N MET A 625 11.12 -32.72 -5.59
CA MET A 625 11.83 -32.80 -6.87
C MET A 625 11.03 -33.49 -7.99
N GLU A 626 9.99 -34.24 -7.63
CA GLU A 626 9.11 -34.95 -8.57
C GLU A 626 7.95 -34.05 -9.04
N THR A 627 7.41 -33.22 -8.15
CA THR A 627 6.22 -32.41 -8.43
C THR A 627 6.51 -30.93 -8.61
N GLY A 628 7.69 -30.46 -8.21
CA GLY A 628 8.04 -29.05 -8.17
C GLY A 628 7.38 -28.26 -7.03
N LYS A 629 6.63 -28.92 -6.13
CA LYS A 629 5.98 -28.25 -5.02
C LYS A 629 7.00 -27.71 -4.00
N ILE A 630 6.80 -26.47 -3.57
CA ILE A 630 7.60 -25.83 -2.52
C ILE A 630 6.72 -25.71 -1.26
N ASP A 631 7.15 -26.33 -0.17
CA ASP A 631 6.55 -26.21 1.15
C ASP A 631 7.39 -25.28 2.04
N ILE A 632 6.76 -24.34 2.73
CA ILE A 632 7.42 -23.42 3.66
C ILE A 632 7.51 -24.09 5.04
N LEU A 633 8.73 -24.31 5.54
CA LEU A 633 8.96 -25.01 6.79
C LEU A 633 9.09 -24.08 7.99
N ARG A 634 9.74 -22.94 7.81
CA ARG A 634 9.99 -21.96 8.88
C ARG A 634 10.18 -20.57 8.29
N VAL A 635 9.67 -19.56 9.00
CA VAL A 635 9.78 -18.15 8.60
C VAL A 635 10.12 -17.30 9.81
N THR A 636 11.14 -16.45 9.68
CA THR A 636 11.41 -15.35 10.62
C THR A 636 11.45 -14.06 9.83
N ALA A 637 10.68 -13.07 10.26
CA ALA A 637 10.56 -11.76 9.64
C ALA A 637 11.20 -10.69 10.53
N PHE A 638 12.01 -9.82 9.95
CA PHE A 638 12.68 -8.70 10.63
C PHE A 638 12.24 -7.38 10.03
N GLN A 639 12.09 -6.35 10.86
CA GLN A 639 11.83 -5.00 10.36
C GLN A 639 12.32 -3.93 11.32
N ASP A 640 12.99 -2.90 10.78
CA ASP A 640 13.25 -1.63 11.47
C ASP A 640 11.93 -0.84 11.59
N ALA A 641 11.40 -0.77 12.79
CA ALA A 641 10.16 -0.06 13.13
C ALA A 641 10.40 1.36 13.69
N GLY A 642 11.67 1.79 13.79
CA GLY A 642 12.00 2.96 14.59
C GLY A 642 11.72 2.70 16.06
N THR A 643 10.73 3.37 16.63
CA THR A 643 10.13 3.03 17.93
C THR A 643 8.78 2.34 17.68
N ALA A 644 8.61 1.13 18.19
CA ALA A 644 7.37 0.38 18.08
C ALA A 644 6.31 0.94 19.03
N ILE A 645 5.38 1.74 18.50
CA ILE A 645 4.32 2.37 19.32
C ILE A 645 3.42 1.30 19.94
N HIS A 646 2.96 0.34 19.14
CA HIS A 646 2.15 -0.80 19.56
C HIS A 646 2.78 -2.08 19.00
N PRO A 647 3.58 -2.81 19.79
CA PRO A 647 4.33 -3.97 19.30
C PRO A 647 3.49 -5.04 18.62
N ASP A 648 2.31 -5.43 19.17
CA ASP A 648 1.44 -6.45 18.54
C ASP A 648 0.98 -6.05 17.13
N TYR A 649 0.74 -4.75 16.89
CA TYR A 649 0.32 -4.30 15.57
C TYR A 649 1.49 -4.24 14.60
N VAL A 650 2.69 -3.90 15.08
CA VAL A 650 3.92 -4.02 14.30
C VAL A 650 4.13 -5.47 13.88
N GLU A 651 4.09 -6.40 14.84
CA GLU A 651 4.22 -7.85 14.60
C GLU A 651 3.17 -8.36 13.61
N GLY A 652 1.89 -7.96 13.79
CA GLY A 652 0.81 -8.31 12.88
C GLY A 652 0.99 -7.77 11.45
N GLN A 653 1.53 -6.54 11.30
CA GLN A 653 1.88 -5.98 9.98
C GLN A 653 3.03 -6.74 9.32
N MET A 654 4.04 -7.14 10.10
CA MET A 654 5.17 -7.95 9.63
C MET A 654 4.70 -9.32 9.15
N GLN A 655 3.89 -10.02 9.94
CA GLN A 655 3.31 -11.31 9.59
C GLN A 655 2.45 -11.20 8.32
N GLY A 656 1.51 -10.25 8.28
CA GLY A 656 0.62 -10.05 7.14
C GLY A 656 1.34 -9.67 5.85
N GLY A 657 2.42 -8.87 5.91
CA GLY A 657 3.26 -8.55 4.75
C GLY A 657 4.03 -9.77 4.24
N THR A 658 4.59 -10.54 5.16
CA THR A 658 5.32 -11.77 4.83
C THR A 658 4.42 -12.82 4.16
N VAL A 659 3.18 -13.02 4.66
CA VAL A 659 2.20 -13.93 4.03
C VAL A 659 1.91 -13.52 2.59
N GLN A 660 1.63 -12.24 2.36
CA GLN A 660 1.37 -11.74 1.01
C GLN A 660 2.58 -11.93 0.08
N GLY A 661 3.80 -11.68 0.57
CA GLY A 661 5.01 -11.89 -0.24
C GLY A 661 5.26 -13.36 -0.57
N ILE A 662 5.00 -14.29 0.33
CA ILE A 662 5.10 -15.73 0.07
C ILE A 662 4.02 -16.16 -0.95
N GLY A 663 2.79 -15.66 -0.80
CA GLY A 663 1.71 -15.92 -1.76
C GLY A 663 2.07 -15.48 -3.18
N TRP A 664 2.62 -14.27 -3.32
CA TRP A 664 3.11 -13.75 -4.59
C TRP A 664 4.27 -14.59 -5.15
N ALA A 665 5.19 -15.04 -4.29
CA ALA A 665 6.31 -15.88 -4.73
C ALA A 665 5.88 -17.24 -5.28
N LEU A 666 4.80 -17.85 -4.74
CA LEU A 666 4.47 -19.25 -4.98
C LEU A 666 3.19 -19.50 -5.79
N ASN A 667 2.13 -18.70 -5.58
CA ASN A 667 0.78 -19.11 -5.99
C ASN A 667 -0.03 -18.03 -6.72
N GLU A 668 0.21 -16.74 -6.39
CA GLU A 668 -0.67 -15.67 -6.84
C GLU A 668 -0.25 -15.11 -8.20
N GLU A 669 -1.20 -15.04 -9.10
CA GLU A 669 -1.03 -14.43 -10.43
C GLU A 669 -2.39 -14.09 -11.05
N PHE A 670 -2.43 -13.15 -11.96
CA PHE A 670 -3.50 -13.09 -12.95
C PHE A 670 -3.24 -14.14 -14.01
N PHE A 671 -4.00 -15.24 -13.96
CA PHE A 671 -3.94 -16.27 -14.96
C PHE A 671 -4.76 -15.85 -16.17
N MET A 672 -4.08 -15.35 -17.21
CA MET A 672 -4.70 -14.74 -18.38
C MET A 672 -4.89 -15.74 -19.50
N GLY A 673 -6.11 -15.80 -20.06
CA GLY A 673 -6.41 -16.45 -21.34
C GLY A 673 -5.85 -15.66 -22.52
N SER A 674 -5.74 -16.30 -23.66
CA SER A 674 -5.29 -15.67 -24.91
C SER A 674 -6.21 -14.54 -25.42
N ASP A 675 -7.43 -14.50 -24.95
CA ASP A 675 -8.43 -13.47 -25.23
C ASP A 675 -8.46 -12.33 -24.21
N GLY A 676 -7.48 -12.29 -23.29
CA GLY A 676 -7.38 -11.30 -22.21
C GLY A 676 -8.34 -11.55 -21.04
N ALA A 677 -9.02 -12.70 -20.96
CA ALA A 677 -9.80 -13.06 -19.79
C ALA A 677 -8.87 -13.40 -18.61
N ILE A 678 -9.18 -12.86 -17.43
CA ILE A 678 -8.61 -13.35 -16.17
C ILE A 678 -9.43 -14.58 -15.78
N LEU A 679 -8.80 -15.77 -15.76
CA LEU A 679 -9.47 -17.05 -15.61
C LEU A 679 -9.67 -17.47 -14.15
N ASN A 680 -8.95 -16.85 -13.22
CA ASN A 680 -8.98 -17.16 -11.79
C ASN A 680 -9.57 -16.00 -10.97
N THR A 681 -10.86 -15.70 -11.20
CA THR A 681 -11.56 -14.53 -10.63
C THR A 681 -12.27 -14.79 -9.30
N SER A 682 -12.11 -15.97 -8.70
CA SER A 682 -12.68 -16.32 -7.40
C SER A 682 -11.58 -16.59 -6.37
N LEU A 683 -11.90 -16.49 -5.07
CA LEU A 683 -10.95 -16.85 -4.00
C LEU A 683 -10.68 -18.37 -3.94
N LEU A 684 -11.41 -19.18 -4.72
CA LEU A 684 -11.13 -20.60 -4.90
C LEU A 684 -9.93 -20.80 -5.86
N ASP A 685 -9.87 -19.97 -6.91
CA ASP A 685 -8.91 -20.13 -8.01
C ASP A 685 -7.73 -19.15 -7.88
N TYR A 686 -7.96 -17.97 -7.33
CA TYR A 686 -6.91 -17.02 -6.94
C TYR A 686 -6.35 -17.44 -5.58
N ARG A 687 -5.27 -18.20 -5.59
CA ARG A 687 -4.77 -18.95 -4.43
C ARG A 687 -3.94 -18.10 -3.48
N MET A 688 -4.58 -17.29 -2.66
CA MET A 688 -3.92 -16.69 -1.50
C MET A 688 -3.56 -17.78 -0.48
N PRO A 689 -2.41 -17.67 0.21
CA PRO A 689 -2.04 -18.62 1.26
C PRO A 689 -3.09 -18.70 2.38
N THR A 690 -3.38 -19.90 2.81
CA THR A 690 -4.22 -20.18 3.97
C THR A 690 -3.36 -20.49 5.20
N SER A 691 -3.97 -20.62 6.37
CA SER A 691 -3.27 -21.02 7.60
C SER A 691 -2.68 -22.44 7.55
N LEU A 692 -3.03 -23.25 6.56
CA LEU A 692 -2.46 -24.58 6.33
C LEU A 692 -1.21 -24.56 5.43
N ASP A 693 -1.03 -23.49 4.66
CA ASP A 693 0.08 -23.35 3.71
C ASP A 693 1.35 -22.79 4.35
N LEU A 694 1.22 -22.18 5.54
CA LEU A 694 2.31 -21.47 6.19
C LEU A 694 2.48 -21.87 7.65
N PRO A 695 3.72 -21.99 8.15
CA PRO A 695 3.99 -22.10 9.57
C PRO A 695 3.73 -20.78 10.28
N MET A 696 3.77 -20.79 11.62
CA MET A 696 3.81 -19.55 12.40
C MET A 696 5.03 -18.71 11.98
N ILE A 697 4.78 -17.43 11.70
CA ILE A 697 5.82 -16.46 11.35
C ILE A 697 6.34 -15.84 12.65
N ASP A 698 7.64 -15.90 12.86
CA ASP A 698 8.35 -15.34 14.02
C ASP A 698 8.78 -13.90 13.71
N PRO A 699 8.12 -12.84 14.26
CA PRO A 699 8.47 -11.46 14.00
C PRO A 699 9.57 -10.99 14.96
N VAL A 700 10.58 -10.32 14.43
CA VAL A 700 11.67 -9.69 15.17
C VAL A 700 11.69 -8.18 14.88
N ILE A 701 11.22 -7.40 15.83
CA ILE A 701 11.22 -5.94 15.72
C ILE A 701 12.66 -5.44 15.97
N VAL A 702 13.20 -4.70 15.02
CA VAL A 702 14.44 -3.93 15.16
C VAL A 702 14.05 -2.47 15.40
N GLU A 703 14.61 -1.86 16.45
CA GLU A 703 14.29 -0.49 16.81
C GLU A 703 15.48 0.44 16.59
N VAL A 704 15.41 1.21 15.50
CA VAL A 704 16.36 2.29 15.21
C VAL A 704 15.57 3.60 15.09
N PRO A 705 15.45 4.36 16.20
CA PRO A 705 14.59 5.54 16.24
C PRO A 705 14.87 6.53 15.11
N ASN A 706 13.79 7.02 14.47
CA ASN A 706 13.86 8.04 13.45
C ASN A 706 14.03 9.42 14.09
N PRO A 707 15.16 10.14 13.86
CA PRO A 707 15.36 11.46 14.45
C PRO A 707 14.39 12.52 13.93
N GLY A 708 13.69 12.24 12.82
CA GLY A 708 12.67 13.11 12.22
C GLY A 708 11.29 13.04 12.86
N HIS A 709 11.11 12.29 13.97
CA HIS A 709 9.82 12.16 14.65
C HIS A 709 9.95 12.29 16.17
N PRO A 710 9.01 12.96 16.88
CA PRO A 710 9.07 13.15 18.34
C PRO A 710 9.33 11.87 19.14
N PHE A 711 8.68 10.77 18.74
CA PHE A 711 8.84 9.46 19.36
C PHE A 711 9.72 8.48 18.58
N GLY A 712 10.38 8.92 17.51
CA GLY A 712 11.27 8.06 16.74
C GLY A 712 10.58 7.04 15.82
N VAL A 713 9.34 7.26 15.45
CA VAL A 713 8.51 6.33 14.64
C VAL A 713 9.04 6.16 13.23
N ARG A 714 8.99 4.93 12.69
CA ARG A 714 9.04 4.59 11.27
C ARG A 714 7.77 3.89 10.84
N GLY A 715 7.48 3.93 9.54
CA GLY A 715 6.36 3.19 8.99
C GLY A 715 6.62 1.69 8.97
N VAL A 716 5.61 0.88 9.30
CA VAL A 716 5.75 -0.58 9.38
C VAL A 716 4.80 -1.35 8.46
N GLY A 717 3.93 -0.62 7.74
CA GLY A 717 2.84 -1.24 6.98
C GLY A 717 3.26 -2.05 5.76
N GLU A 718 4.43 -1.78 5.15
CA GLU A 718 4.71 -2.24 3.79
C GLU A 718 6.02 -3.01 3.64
N ALA A 719 7.09 -2.64 4.33
CA ALA A 719 8.44 -3.14 4.06
C ALA A 719 8.55 -4.69 4.08
N ASN A 720 7.81 -5.37 4.93
CA ASN A 720 7.85 -6.85 5.03
C ASN A 720 7.21 -7.61 3.85
N LEU A 721 6.59 -6.93 2.89
CA LEU A 721 6.22 -7.57 1.63
C LEU A 721 7.42 -7.71 0.68
N SER A 722 8.42 -6.85 0.78
CA SER A 722 9.51 -6.77 -0.21
C SER A 722 10.51 -7.93 -0.12
N ALA A 723 10.84 -8.40 1.09
CA ALA A 723 11.87 -9.39 1.31
C ALA A 723 11.47 -10.87 0.99
N PRO A 724 10.22 -11.32 1.22
CA PRO A 724 9.86 -12.74 1.12
C PRO A 724 10.02 -13.33 -0.27
N LEU A 725 9.75 -12.57 -1.35
CA LEU A 725 9.85 -13.06 -2.73
C LEU A 725 11.27 -13.60 -2.99
N ALA A 726 12.25 -12.80 -2.65
CA ALA A 726 13.66 -13.17 -2.79
C ALA A 726 14.07 -14.28 -1.81
N ALA A 727 13.61 -14.22 -0.55
CA ALA A 727 13.97 -15.22 0.44
C ALA A 727 13.49 -16.62 0.04
N VAL A 728 12.27 -16.75 -0.50
CA VAL A 728 11.74 -18.02 -1.03
C VAL A 728 12.56 -18.47 -2.26
N SER A 729 12.84 -17.57 -3.22
CA SER A 729 13.63 -17.87 -4.40
C SER A 729 15.05 -18.34 -4.04
N ASN A 730 15.70 -17.66 -3.10
CA ASN A 730 17.03 -18.03 -2.63
C ASN A 730 17.03 -19.37 -1.87
N ALA A 731 15.97 -19.63 -1.08
CA ALA A 731 15.80 -20.93 -0.42
C ALA A 731 15.62 -22.08 -1.42
N ALA A 732 14.79 -21.87 -2.45
CA ALA A 732 14.59 -22.84 -3.54
C ALA A 732 15.89 -23.10 -4.32
N PHE A 733 16.66 -22.04 -4.61
CA PHE A 733 17.98 -22.17 -5.23
C PHE A 733 18.97 -22.97 -4.37
N ARG A 734 19.03 -22.69 -3.07
CA ARG A 734 19.89 -23.45 -2.13
C ARG A 734 19.47 -24.93 -1.99
N ALA A 735 18.16 -25.21 -2.14
CA ALA A 735 17.66 -26.60 -2.13
C ALA A 735 18.00 -27.35 -3.41
N THR A 736 17.79 -26.73 -4.58
CA THR A 736 17.80 -27.43 -5.87
C THR A 736 19.06 -27.21 -6.69
N GLY A 737 19.76 -26.10 -6.47
CA GLY A 737 20.85 -25.60 -7.34
C GLY A 737 20.34 -24.87 -8.60
N ILE A 738 19.03 -24.68 -8.74
CA ILE A 738 18.39 -24.10 -9.91
C ILE A 738 17.83 -22.72 -9.58
N ARG A 739 18.30 -21.68 -10.28
CA ARG A 739 17.77 -20.32 -10.15
C ARG A 739 16.50 -20.15 -10.97
N ILE A 740 15.36 -19.94 -10.29
CA ILE A 740 14.08 -19.65 -10.92
C ILE A 740 13.99 -18.14 -11.12
N LEU A 741 13.70 -17.71 -12.35
CA LEU A 741 13.74 -16.31 -12.78
C LEU A 741 12.32 -15.69 -12.94
N ASP A 742 11.30 -16.55 -12.89
CA ASP A 742 9.90 -16.15 -13.11
C ASP A 742 9.05 -16.38 -11.86
N LEU A 743 8.21 -15.42 -11.51
CA LEU A 743 7.21 -15.58 -10.45
C LEU A 743 5.78 -15.63 -11.03
N PRO A 744 4.90 -16.45 -10.45
CA PRO A 744 5.10 -17.29 -9.26
C PRO A 744 5.90 -18.57 -9.59
N MET A 745 6.61 -19.07 -8.56
CA MET A 745 7.26 -20.39 -8.58
C MET A 745 6.21 -21.47 -8.33
N SER A 746 5.23 -21.57 -9.22
CA SER A 746 4.21 -22.62 -9.17
C SER A 746 4.85 -24.00 -9.36
N PRO A 747 4.22 -25.09 -8.88
CA PRO A 747 4.75 -26.46 -9.06
C PRO A 747 5.13 -26.77 -10.50
N ASP A 748 4.31 -26.34 -11.47
CA ASP A 748 4.58 -26.56 -12.90
C ASP A 748 5.83 -25.80 -13.38
N SER A 749 6.01 -24.53 -12.98
CA SER A 749 7.18 -23.73 -13.35
C SER A 749 8.47 -24.26 -12.73
N VAL A 750 8.41 -24.71 -11.47
CA VAL A 750 9.54 -25.31 -10.74
C VAL A 750 9.91 -26.67 -11.36
N HIS A 751 8.93 -27.55 -11.60
CA HIS A 751 9.14 -28.84 -12.23
C HIS A 751 9.77 -28.67 -13.62
N SER A 752 9.24 -27.75 -14.44
CA SER A 752 9.81 -27.45 -15.76
C SER A 752 11.25 -26.94 -15.70
N ALA A 753 11.64 -26.21 -14.66
CA ALA A 753 13.02 -25.77 -14.45
C ALA A 753 13.94 -26.93 -14.04
N ILE A 754 13.45 -27.87 -13.22
CA ILE A 754 14.16 -29.09 -12.81
C ILE A 754 14.41 -29.98 -14.03
N ASP A 755 13.41 -30.25 -14.86
CA ASP A 755 13.52 -31.10 -16.06
C ASP A 755 14.53 -30.58 -17.09
N LYS A 756 14.61 -29.27 -17.27
CA LYS A 756 15.58 -28.64 -18.20
C LYS A 756 17.04 -28.81 -17.76
N THR A 757 17.29 -29.13 -16.51
CA THR A 757 18.65 -29.26 -15.95
C THR A 757 19.05 -30.71 -15.66
N SER A 758 18.08 -31.66 -15.68
CA SER A 758 18.27 -33.09 -15.54
C SER A 758 18.63 -33.71 -16.88
#